data_aaf3ab9cfcf1ac6286e88dd7e02c07b7
#
_entry.id   aaf3ab9cfcf1ac6286e88dd7e02c07b7
#
_cell.length_a   1.000
_cell.length_b   1.000
_cell.length_c   1.000
_cell.angle_alpha   90.00
_cell.angle_beta   90.00
_cell.angle_gamma   90.00
#
_symmetry.space_group_name_H-M   'P 1'
#
loop_
_entity.id
_entity.type
_entity.pdbx_description
1 polymer ?
#
loop_
_entity_poly.entity_id
_entity_poly.type
_entity_poly.pdbx_seq_one_letter_code
_entity_poly.pdbx_strand_id
1 'polypeptide(L)'
;MAKMWDSIATVFVVLAALTQGVLGANGNSTAVYKDPNAPVESRVADLLSKMTIEEKTSQLVQGDLRNWLDVDTFAYNQSGLEFNMEYRGGQFYVGVPIPWKELSEGIKKGQDYLMNQTRLGIPAFVQTEGIHGFLIPNATIFNSPIALACSFNVDLVEKMGRAIANESRALGVNQIFGPLADLARELRFGRVEETYGEDGYLAGEMAHAYVKGLQSLNVTAMVKHFAAFATPEQGVNTAPVHGGERELRTTYLPSFKRAIVDGNAFAIMSAYHSYDGIPAVAHKHLLTDILRDEWGYKYLVSSDAGGTDRLCNSFGMCEANPIDSHAVVNYALPAGNDVEMGGGSYNFEKIPEMVEAGILSIDVVNEAVSRVLRAKFEAGMFETPFTGVPEDKQSEYIHTPEVVELARQLDAESIVLLENHNNVLPLKKDANIAVIGPMAHGFMNYGDYVPYLSQYRGVTPLDGIKAASKGTVTYAKGCERWSSDQSGFDEAIAAAESADVAVVVVGTWSRDQNELWAGLNATTGEHVDVHNLNLVGAMPHLVQAIIDTGKPTVVVFSSGKPITEPWISQAASALVQQFYPSEQGGNALADVLFGDVNPSGRLSVSFPHDIGNTPIYYDYLNSARASPDPGAAYPNGTLVFGHNYVLSTPLPLYSFGYGLSYSTFSYANLALSKTTASARDTITVTVDVTNESDRDGAEVVQLYVKDLISSVVVPNKQLKGFAKVNIKAGATETVNIELPIESLGLWDLSMKYVVEPGAFTISVGSSSQDVRANTTLTVA
;
A
#
# COMPACT_ATOMS: atom_id res chain seq x y z
N MET A 1 59.34 -32.07 2.12
CA MET A 1 59.61 -31.11 1.03
C MET A 1 59.16 -31.66 -0.34
N ALA A 2 57.98 -32.20 -0.46
CA ALA A 2 57.50 -32.75 -1.73
C ALA A 2 55.97 -32.53 -1.93
N LYS A 3 55.44 -31.44 -1.34
CA LYS A 3 54.02 -31.01 -1.50
C LYS A 3 53.86 -29.49 -1.74
N MET A 4 54.92 -28.84 -2.20
CA MET A 4 54.92 -27.38 -2.36
C MET A 4 55.22 -26.94 -3.81
N TRP A 5 55.26 -27.89 -4.78
CA TRP A 5 55.54 -27.60 -6.20
C TRP A 5 54.35 -27.79 -7.14
N ASP A 6 53.26 -28.40 -6.71
CA ASP A 6 52.08 -28.60 -7.58
C ASP A 6 51.11 -27.40 -7.60
N SER A 7 51.26 -26.42 -6.69
CA SER A 7 50.42 -25.22 -6.68
C SER A 7 50.92 -24.05 -7.52
N ILE A 8 52.15 -24.12 -8.03
CA ILE A 8 52.73 -23.04 -8.85
C ILE A 8 52.55 -23.29 -10.35
N ALA A 9 52.37 -24.53 -10.76
CA ALA A 9 52.15 -24.87 -12.18
C ALA A 9 50.73 -24.56 -12.68
N THR A 10 49.75 -24.50 -11.78
CA THR A 10 48.32 -24.23 -12.17
C THR A 10 48.02 -22.73 -12.32
N VAL A 11 48.80 -21.85 -11.70
CA VAL A 11 48.62 -20.39 -11.81
C VAL A 11 49.26 -19.82 -13.09
N PHE A 12 50.24 -20.47 -13.67
CA PHE A 12 50.88 -19.99 -14.91
C PHE A 12 50.16 -20.44 -16.18
N VAL A 13 49.27 -21.43 -16.14
CA VAL A 13 48.49 -21.87 -17.33
C VAL A 13 47.23 -21.01 -17.51
N VAL A 14 46.70 -20.37 -16.46
CA VAL A 14 45.56 -19.47 -16.55
C VAL A 14 45.94 -18.06 -17.01
N LEU A 15 47.19 -17.60 -16.75
CA LEU A 15 47.66 -16.29 -17.27
C LEU A 15 48.14 -16.33 -18.73
N ALA A 16 48.46 -17.49 -19.29
CA ALA A 16 48.87 -17.60 -20.67
C ALA A 16 47.72 -17.74 -21.70
N ALA A 17 46.49 -17.96 -21.19
CA ALA A 17 45.26 -18.00 -22.05
C ALA A 17 44.58 -16.63 -22.19
N LEU A 18 45.05 -15.60 -21.46
CA LEU A 18 44.47 -14.24 -21.51
C LEU A 18 45.27 -13.25 -22.39
N THR A 19 46.35 -13.67 -23.07
CA THR A 19 47.18 -12.77 -23.88
C THR A 19 47.21 -13.11 -25.37
N GLN A 20 46.35 -13.97 -25.88
CA GLN A 20 46.24 -14.26 -27.32
C GLN A 20 44.88 -14.00 -27.95
N GLY A 21 44.15 -13.01 -27.44
CA GLY A 21 42.83 -12.60 -27.96
C GLY A 21 42.71 -11.13 -28.39
N VAL A 22 43.82 -10.41 -28.58
CA VAL A 22 43.80 -9.02 -29.04
C VAL A 22 44.72 -8.83 -30.22
N LEU A 23 44.27 -9.25 -31.39
CA LEU A 23 44.68 -8.72 -32.72
C LEU A 23 43.79 -9.36 -33.80
N GLY A 24 42.77 -8.59 -34.27
CA GLY A 24 42.16 -8.84 -35.56
C GLY A 24 40.65 -9.07 -35.54
N ALA A 25 39.87 -8.02 -35.34
CA ALA A 25 38.56 -7.89 -35.98
C ALA A 25 38.22 -6.40 -36.14
N ASN A 26 38.58 -5.80 -37.25
CA ASN A 26 37.86 -4.67 -37.79
C ASN A 26 36.51 -5.20 -38.30
N GLY A 27 35.54 -5.31 -37.42
CA GLY A 27 34.16 -5.54 -37.70
C GLY A 27 33.38 -4.66 -36.71
N ASN A 28 32.32 -3.97 -37.14
CA ASN A 28 31.38 -3.21 -36.32
C ASN A 28 30.90 -4.10 -35.16
N SER A 29 31.65 -4.19 -34.07
CA SER A 29 31.14 -4.82 -32.87
C SER A 29 30.11 -3.89 -32.27
N THR A 30 28.84 -4.27 -32.31
CA THR A 30 27.77 -3.62 -31.55
C THR A 30 28.25 -3.51 -30.12
N ALA A 31 28.06 -2.33 -29.50
CA ALA A 31 28.45 -2.12 -28.11
C ALA A 31 27.74 -3.16 -27.20
N VAL A 32 28.44 -3.69 -26.19
CA VAL A 32 27.93 -4.80 -25.36
C VAL A 32 26.60 -4.46 -24.71
N TYR A 33 26.38 -3.20 -24.32
CA TYR A 33 25.11 -2.79 -23.71
C TYR A 33 23.91 -2.88 -24.68
N LYS A 34 24.13 -2.94 -25.98
CA LYS A 34 23.09 -3.08 -27.01
C LYS A 34 22.80 -4.55 -27.39
N ASP A 35 23.57 -5.49 -26.86
CA ASP A 35 23.31 -6.91 -27.04
C ASP A 35 22.36 -7.45 -26.00
N PRO A 36 21.11 -7.81 -26.35
CA PRO A 36 20.12 -8.30 -25.40
C PRO A 36 20.49 -9.64 -24.76
N ASN A 37 21.42 -10.39 -25.36
CA ASN A 37 21.89 -11.68 -24.83
C ASN A 37 23.10 -11.55 -23.90
N ALA A 38 23.72 -10.37 -23.81
CA ALA A 38 24.82 -10.14 -22.88
C ALA A 38 24.32 -10.07 -21.43
N PRO A 39 25.10 -10.59 -20.45
CA PRO A 39 24.71 -10.48 -19.03
C PRO A 39 24.47 -9.02 -18.63
N VAL A 40 23.43 -8.76 -17.82
CA VAL A 40 23.04 -7.41 -17.40
C VAL A 40 24.21 -6.64 -16.80
N GLU A 41 25.00 -7.26 -15.93
CA GLU A 41 26.18 -6.60 -15.32
C GLU A 41 27.23 -6.18 -16.38
N SER A 42 27.42 -6.97 -17.42
CA SER A 42 28.31 -6.61 -18.54
C SER A 42 27.76 -5.42 -19.35
N ARG A 43 26.44 -5.38 -19.55
CA ARG A 43 25.76 -4.27 -20.22
C ARG A 43 25.86 -2.99 -19.39
N VAL A 44 25.63 -3.07 -18.07
CA VAL A 44 25.77 -1.94 -17.13
C VAL A 44 27.20 -1.40 -17.17
N ALA A 45 28.21 -2.26 -17.01
CA ALA A 45 29.61 -1.84 -17.00
C ALA A 45 30.05 -1.19 -18.33
N ASP A 46 29.63 -1.77 -19.48
CA ASP A 46 29.93 -1.25 -20.79
C ASP A 46 29.30 0.14 -21.03
N LEU A 47 28.01 0.30 -20.68
CA LEU A 47 27.31 1.57 -20.85
C LEU A 47 27.88 2.64 -19.92
N LEU A 48 28.04 2.34 -18.63
CA LEU A 48 28.59 3.25 -17.62
C LEU A 48 29.97 3.79 -18.01
N SER A 49 30.83 2.96 -18.61
CA SER A 49 32.17 3.35 -19.07
C SER A 49 32.15 4.36 -20.23
N LYS A 50 31.04 4.47 -20.94
CA LYS A 50 30.87 5.34 -22.12
C LYS A 50 30.18 6.67 -21.77
N MET A 51 29.52 6.76 -20.61
CA MET A 51 28.77 7.93 -20.19
C MET A 51 29.68 9.07 -19.72
N THR A 52 29.35 10.31 -20.11
CA THR A 52 29.91 11.51 -19.51
C THR A 52 29.30 11.75 -18.13
N ILE A 53 29.83 12.70 -17.36
CA ILE A 53 29.28 13.03 -16.04
C ILE A 53 27.86 13.62 -16.15
N GLU A 54 27.61 14.43 -17.19
CA GLU A 54 26.28 15.01 -17.45
C GLU A 54 25.26 13.90 -17.79
N GLU A 55 25.63 12.96 -18.69
CA GLU A 55 24.78 11.83 -19.01
C GLU A 55 24.49 10.94 -17.80
N LYS A 56 25.45 10.78 -16.86
CA LYS A 56 25.26 10.09 -15.59
C LYS A 56 24.31 10.83 -14.69
N THR A 57 24.50 12.15 -14.53
CA THR A 57 23.64 13.00 -13.71
C THR A 57 22.21 13.00 -14.22
N SER A 58 22.02 13.08 -15.54
CA SER A 58 20.69 13.01 -16.17
C SER A 58 19.91 11.73 -15.82
N GLN A 59 20.58 10.62 -15.47
CA GLN A 59 19.91 9.41 -15.01
C GLN A 59 19.42 9.50 -13.54
N LEU A 60 19.91 10.45 -12.77
CA LEU A 60 19.67 10.57 -11.33
C LEU A 60 18.68 11.68 -10.97
N VAL A 61 18.10 12.35 -11.97
CA VAL A 61 17.15 13.46 -11.78
C VAL A 61 15.86 13.15 -12.55
N GLN A 62 14.71 13.31 -11.88
CA GLN A 62 13.41 13.12 -12.52
C GLN A 62 13.00 14.36 -13.30
N GLY A 63 12.58 14.17 -14.56
CA GLY A 63 11.93 15.18 -15.39
C GLY A 63 10.41 15.16 -15.27
N ASP A 64 9.76 15.95 -16.13
CA ASP A 64 8.29 16.09 -16.14
C ASP A 64 7.79 16.31 -17.56
N LEU A 65 6.73 15.58 -17.94
CA LEU A 65 6.10 15.68 -19.28
C LEU A 65 5.67 17.12 -19.61
N ARG A 66 5.29 17.90 -18.60
CA ARG A 66 4.86 19.31 -18.75
C ARG A 66 5.95 20.23 -19.31
N ASN A 67 7.20 19.79 -19.29
CA ASN A 67 8.28 20.55 -19.93
C ASN A 67 8.14 20.62 -21.46
N TRP A 68 7.49 19.62 -22.10
CA TRP A 68 7.32 19.59 -23.56
C TRP A 68 5.90 19.35 -24.06
N LEU A 69 4.94 19.15 -23.14
CA LEU A 69 3.53 19.01 -23.47
C LEU A 69 2.69 19.89 -22.54
N ASP A 70 2.05 20.90 -23.07
CA ASP A 70 1.15 21.76 -22.32
C ASP A 70 -0.14 20.99 -21.97
N VAL A 71 -0.54 21.03 -20.70
CA VAL A 71 -1.66 20.19 -20.20
C VAL A 71 -3.04 20.69 -20.62
N ASP A 72 -3.17 21.97 -20.97
CA ASP A 72 -4.44 22.60 -21.29
C ASP A 72 -4.66 22.66 -22.80
N THR A 73 -3.60 22.94 -23.56
CA THR A 73 -3.68 23.17 -25.01
C THR A 73 -3.13 22.00 -25.82
N PHE A 74 -2.43 21.07 -25.16
CA PHE A 74 -1.69 19.94 -25.77
C PHE A 74 -0.62 20.39 -26.76
N ALA A 75 -0.19 21.66 -26.66
CA ALA A 75 0.83 22.19 -27.52
C ALA A 75 2.20 21.59 -27.19
N TYR A 76 2.91 21.19 -28.23
CA TYR A 76 4.22 20.58 -28.12
C TYR A 76 5.34 21.64 -28.11
N ASN A 77 6.31 21.50 -27.21
CA ASN A 77 7.46 22.37 -27.05
C ASN A 77 8.77 21.60 -27.26
N GLN A 78 9.37 21.75 -28.43
CA GLN A 78 10.63 21.07 -28.78
C GLN A 78 11.80 21.46 -27.85
N SER A 79 11.96 22.74 -27.54
CA SER A 79 13.06 23.19 -26.66
C SER A 79 12.90 22.71 -25.22
N GLY A 80 11.65 22.57 -24.75
CA GLY A 80 11.36 21.95 -23.46
C GLY A 80 11.69 20.47 -23.42
N LEU A 81 11.44 19.74 -24.53
CA LEU A 81 11.85 18.35 -24.66
C LEU A 81 13.37 18.21 -24.59
N GLU A 82 14.09 18.99 -25.41
CA GLU A 82 15.56 18.97 -25.47
C GLU A 82 16.17 19.24 -24.10
N PHE A 83 15.71 20.29 -23.41
CA PHE A 83 16.12 20.63 -22.05
C PHE A 83 15.87 19.45 -21.08
N ASN A 84 14.64 18.91 -21.07
CA ASN A 84 14.31 17.82 -20.14
C ASN A 84 15.19 16.58 -20.41
N MET A 85 15.41 16.21 -21.65
CA MET A 85 16.16 15.00 -21.97
C MET A 85 17.68 15.17 -21.79
N GLU A 86 18.20 16.37 -21.87
CA GLU A 86 19.60 16.69 -21.58
C GLU A 86 19.89 16.59 -20.08
N TYR A 87 19.05 17.21 -19.23
CA TYR A 87 19.32 17.33 -17.80
C TYR A 87 18.60 16.30 -16.94
N ARG A 88 17.46 15.73 -17.40
CA ARG A 88 16.55 14.86 -16.62
C ARG A 88 16.00 13.69 -17.46
N GLY A 89 16.85 13.13 -18.31
CA GLY A 89 16.44 12.10 -19.28
C GLY A 89 16.34 10.68 -18.72
N GLY A 90 16.69 10.47 -17.48
CA GLY A 90 16.65 9.14 -16.87
C GLY A 90 15.26 8.65 -16.56
N GLN A 91 14.36 9.55 -16.21
CA GLN A 91 12.98 9.28 -15.84
C GLN A 91 12.14 10.57 -15.90
N PHE A 92 10.83 10.44 -16.13
CA PHE A 92 9.91 11.59 -16.10
C PHE A 92 8.51 11.21 -15.68
N TYR A 93 7.87 12.16 -14.95
CA TYR A 93 6.51 12.03 -14.44
C TYR A 93 5.47 12.39 -15.50
N VAL A 94 4.35 11.64 -15.54
CA VAL A 94 3.26 11.81 -16.50
C VAL A 94 1.85 11.76 -15.89
N GLY A 95 1.73 11.75 -14.57
CA GLY A 95 0.44 11.71 -13.88
C GLY A 95 -0.31 13.05 -13.96
N VAL A 96 -0.78 13.41 -15.15
CA VAL A 96 -1.45 14.68 -15.47
C VAL A 96 -2.76 14.42 -16.22
N PRO A 97 -3.78 15.29 -16.09
CA PRO A 97 -5.12 15.06 -16.66
C PRO A 97 -5.18 15.31 -18.16
N ILE A 98 -4.38 14.58 -18.93
CA ILE A 98 -4.31 14.67 -20.40
C ILE A 98 -5.04 13.47 -21.02
N PRO A 99 -5.77 13.64 -22.16
CA PRO A 99 -6.37 12.52 -22.88
C PRO A 99 -5.33 11.48 -23.33
N TRP A 100 -5.75 10.23 -23.46
CA TRP A 100 -4.88 9.07 -23.72
C TRP A 100 -4.00 9.23 -24.96
N LYS A 101 -4.56 9.76 -26.04
CA LYS A 101 -3.84 9.99 -27.30
C LYS A 101 -2.66 10.94 -27.09
N GLU A 102 -2.94 12.13 -26.61
CA GLU A 102 -1.97 13.20 -26.41
C GLU A 102 -0.89 12.79 -25.41
N LEU A 103 -1.29 12.08 -24.35
CA LEU A 103 -0.35 11.52 -23.38
C LEU A 103 0.60 10.51 -24.04
N SER A 104 0.05 9.51 -24.71
CA SER A 104 0.84 8.45 -25.36
C SER A 104 1.77 9.00 -26.44
N GLU A 105 1.29 9.96 -27.24
CA GLU A 105 2.12 10.68 -28.24
C GLU A 105 3.24 11.49 -27.58
N GLY A 106 2.95 12.19 -26.47
CA GLY A 106 3.94 12.94 -25.69
C GLY A 106 5.02 12.05 -25.11
N ILE A 107 4.65 10.92 -24.52
CA ILE A 107 5.56 9.89 -24.02
C ILE A 107 6.43 9.34 -25.16
N LYS A 108 5.78 8.98 -26.27
CA LYS A 108 6.50 8.45 -27.43
C LYS A 108 7.55 9.42 -27.97
N LYS A 109 7.24 10.72 -28.06
CA LYS A 109 8.20 11.76 -28.47
C LYS A 109 9.42 11.80 -27.55
N GLY A 110 9.20 11.69 -26.22
CA GLY A 110 10.29 11.63 -25.25
C GLY A 110 11.20 10.43 -25.45
N GLN A 111 10.62 9.24 -25.55
CA GLN A 111 11.39 8.01 -25.77
C GLN A 111 12.09 7.99 -27.15
N ASP A 112 11.40 8.42 -28.21
CA ASP A 112 12.00 8.51 -29.56
C ASP A 112 13.19 9.48 -29.60
N TYR A 113 13.10 10.62 -28.89
CA TYR A 113 14.21 11.55 -28.78
C TYR A 113 15.42 10.91 -28.07
N LEU A 114 15.20 10.28 -26.93
CA LEU A 114 16.26 9.59 -26.19
C LEU A 114 16.93 8.51 -27.02
N MET A 115 16.14 7.68 -27.71
CA MET A 115 16.65 6.54 -28.48
C MET A 115 17.36 6.95 -29.77
N ASN A 116 16.92 8.02 -30.42
CA ASN A 116 17.35 8.35 -31.78
C ASN A 116 18.17 9.64 -31.90
N GLN A 117 18.07 10.55 -30.91
CA GLN A 117 18.72 11.86 -30.96
C GLN A 117 19.81 12.01 -29.91
N THR A 118 19.90 11.13 -28.90
CA THR A 118 20.98 11.12 -27.91
C THR A 118 22.08 10.14 -28.32
N ARG A 119 23.30 10.41 -27.85
CA ARG A 119 24.50 9.65 -28.21
C ARG A 119 24.45 8.16 -27.83
N LEU A 120 23.85 7.84 -26.68
CA LEU A 120 23.84 6.48 -26.12
C LEU A 120 22.50 5.76 -26.28
N GLY A 121 21.41 6.48 -26.52
CA GLY A 121 20.09 5.89 -26.68
C GLY A 121 19.62 5.18 -25.40
N ILE A 122 19.61 5.88 -24.25
CA ILE A 122 19.18 5.32 -22.97
C ILE A 122 17.70 5.66 -22.76
N PRO A 123 16.80 4.68 -22.67
CA PRO A 123 15.37 4.94 -22.47
C PRO A 123 15.08 5.46 -21.04
N ALA A 124 14.02 6.25 -20.89
CA ALA A 124 13.57 6.76 -19.58
C ALA A 124 12.55 5.85 -18.91
N PHE A 125 12.55 5.82 -17.57
CA PHE A 125 11.37 5.42 -16.81
C PHE A 125 10.26 6.47 -17.01
N VAL A 126 9.07 6.01 -17.38
CA VAL A 126 7.86 6.84 -17.53
C VAL A 126 6.97 6.54 -16.33
N GLN A 127 6.77 7.53 -15.48
CA GLN A 127 6.34 7.34 -14.11
C GLN A 127 4.99 8.00 -13.82
N THR A 128 4.14 7.32 -13.04
CA THR A 128 2.94 7.90 -12.44
C THR A 128 2.53 7.14 -11.18
N GLU A 129 1.53 7.67 -10.48
CA GLU A 129 0.87 7.00 -9.37
C GLU A 129 -0.02 5.85 -9.83
N GLY A 130 -0.34 4.94 -8.91
CA GLY A 130 -1.19 3.79 -9.23
C GLY A 130 -1.52 2.92 -8.04
N ILE A 131 -1.61 3.47 -6.82
CA ILE A 131 -1.82 2.68 -5.59
C ILE A 131 -3.12 1.89 -5.60
N HIS A 132 -4.17 2.40 -6.27
CA HIS A 132 -5.44 1.71 -6.45
C HIS A 132 -6.08 1.97 -7.82
N GLY A 133 -5.25 2.11 -8.85
CA GLY A 133 -5.64 2.34 -10.25
C GLY A 133 -4.60 3.16 -10.98
N PHE A 134 -4.52 3.01 -12.28
CA PHE A 134 -3.64 3.83 -13.10
C PHE A 134 -4.10 5.29 -13.08
N LEU A 135 -3.25 6.20 -12.56
CA LEU A 135 -3.60 7.62 -12.37
C LEU A 135 -3.67 8.38 -13.70
N ILE A 136 -4.69 8.09 -14.48
CA ILE A 136 -4.99 8.77 -15.74
C ILE A 136 -6.52 8.87 -15.94
N PRO A 137 -7.05 9.91 -16.59
CA PRO A 137 -8.49 10.02 -16.83
C PRO A 137 -9.08 8.78 -17.48
N ASN A 138 -10.21 8.32 -16.97
CA ASN A 138 -10.97 7.17 -17.46
C ASN A 138 -10.27 5.79 -17.41
N ALA A 139 -9.16 5.65 -16.69
CA ALA A 139 -8.66 4.33 -16.29
C ALA A 139 -9.53 3.73 -15.17
N THR A 140 -9.36 2.43 -14.90
CA THR A 140 -10.13 1.76 -13.85
C THR A 140 -9.68 2.22 -12.46
N ILE A 141 -10.65 2.52 -11.59
CA ILE A 141 -10.41 2.84 -10.18
C ILE A 141 -10.81 1.64 -9.34
N PHE A 142 -9.84 1.10 -8.60
CA PHE A 142 -10.03 0.06 -7.61
C PHE A 142 -10.26 0.67 -6.22
N ASN A 143 -10.65 -0.15 -5.26
CA ASN A 143 -10.75 0.27 -3.86
C ASN A 143 -9.38 0.57 -3.25
N SER A 144 -9.38 1.40 -2.19
CA SER A 144 -8.15 1.81 -1.51
C SER A 144 -7.39 0.62 -0.89
N PRO A 145 -6.06 0.72 -0.70
CA PRO A 145 -5.25 -0.38 -0.15
C PRO A 145 -5.75 -0.93 1.19
N ILE A 146 -6.25 -0.08 2.10
CA ILE A 146 -6.83 -0.54 3.36
C ILE A 146 -8.07 -1.40 3.15
N ALA A 147 -8.89 -1.07 2.14
CA ALA A 147 -10.02 -1.91 1.73
C ALA A 147 -9.54 -3.21 1.08
N LEU A 148 -8.59 -3.14 0.15
CA LEU A 148 -7.99 -4.31 -0.49
C LEU A 148 -7.51 -5.34 0.52
N ALA A 149 -6.82 -4.88 1.58
CA ALA A 149 -6.33 -5.75 2.65
C ALA A 149 -7.45 -6.44 3.43
N CYS A 150 -8.62 -5.81 3.56
CA CYS A 150 -9.79 -6.45 4.18
C CYS A 150 -10.31 -7.67 3.40
N SER A 151 -9.96 -7.80 2.12
CA SER A 151 -10.30 -8.99 1.34
C SER A 151 -9.56 -10.25 1.80
N PHE A 152 -8.36 -10.12 2.37
CA PHE A 152 -7.43 -11.23 2.63
C PHE A 152 -7.23 -12.13 1.40
N ASN A 153 -7.26 -11.53 0.20
CA ASN A 153 -7.19 -12.24 -1.07
C ASN A 153 -6.04 -11.70 -1.94
N VAL A 154 -4.86 -12.28 -1.74
CA VAL A 154 -3.62 -11.89 -2.46
C VAL A 154 -3.72 -12.12 -3.97
N ASP A 155 -4.47 -13.16 -4.41
CA ASP A 155 -4.63 -13.47 -5.83
C ASP A 155 -5.39 -12.37 -6.58
N LEU A 156 -6.38 -11.75 -5.94
CA LEU A 156 -7.11 -10.63 -6.54
C LEU A 156 -6.25 -9.38 -6.60
N VAL A 157 -5.40 -9.13 -5.59
CA VAL A 157 -4.46 -8.01 -5.58
C VAL A 157 -3.38 -8.19 -6.66
N GLU A 158 -2.88 -9.41 -6.89
CA GLU A 158 -1.96 -9.71 -8.01
C GLU A 158 -2.63 -9.44 -9.36
N LYS A 159 -3.90 -9.86 -9.54
CA LYS A 159 -4.68 -9.56 -10.74
C LYS A 159 -4.89 -8.06 -10.94
N MET A 160 -5.18 -7.31 -9.88
CA MET A 160 -5.29 -5.85 -9.91
C MET A 160 -3.97 -5.21 -10.36
N GLY A 161 -2.83 -5.58 -9.75
CA GLY A 161 -1.52 -5.09 -10.16
C GLY A 161 -1.23 -5.38 -11.64
N ARG A 162 -1.61 -6.56 -12.14
CA ARG A 162 -1.50 -6.90 -13.56
C ARG A 162 -2.42 -6.07 -14.45
N ALA A 163 -3.65 -5.76 -14.00
CA ALA A 163 -4.57 -4.88 -14.73
C ALA A 163 -4.00 -3.46 -14.84
N ILE A 164 -3.51 -2.88 -13.73
CA ILE A 164 -2.84 -1.57 -13.72
C ILE A 164 -1.64 -1.57 -14.68
N ALA A 165 -0.83 -2.62 -14.69
CA ALA A 165 0.28 -2.76 -15.63
C ALA A 165 -0.18 -2.79 -17.09
N ASN A 166 -1.27 -3.47 -17.38
CA ASN A 166 -1.81 -3.56 -18.74
C ASN A 166 -2.32 -2.21 -19.23
N GLU A 167 -3.08 -1.50 -18.40
CA GLU A 167 -3.59 -0.15 -18.69
C GLU A 167 -2.44 0.85 -18.90
N SER A 168 -1.46 0.87 -18.01
CA SER A 168 -0.32 1.79 -18.05
C SER A 168 0.56 1.56 -19.31
N ARG A 169 0.85 0.31 -19.62
CA ARG A 169 1.61 -0.05 -20.82
C ARG A 169 0.95 0.39 -22.11
N ALA A 170 -0.39 0.34 -22.16
CA ALA A 170 -1.14 0.74 -23.35
C ALA A 170 -0.89 2.21 -23.76
N LEU A 171 -0.45 3.05 -22.81
CA LEU A 171 -0.08 4.45 -23.07
C LEU A 171 1.44 4.69 -23.07
N GLY A 172 2.26 3.66 -22.76
CA GLY A 172 3.72 3.75 -22.74
C GLY A 172 4.32 4.06 -21.36
N VAL A 173 3.52 3.99 -20.28
CA VAL A 173 4.00 4.10 -18.90
C VAL A 173 4.59 2.76 -18.47
N ASN A 174 5.74 2.79 -17.80
CA ASN A 174 6.50 1.60 -17.43
C ASN A 174 7.00 1.56 -15.98
N GLN A 175 6.60 2.55 -15.16
CA GLN A 175 6.86 2.55 -13.72
C GLN A 175 5.69 3.16 -12.94
N ILE A 176 5.27 2.49 -11.88
CA ILE A 176 4.17 2.90 -10.99
C ILE A 176 4.70 3.13 -9.58
N PHE A 177 4.32 4.27 -8.97
CA PHE A 177 4.61 4.61 -7.58
C PHE A 177 3.69 3.86 -6.62
N GLY A 178 4.02 2.62 -6.40
CA GLY A 178 3.28 1.67 -5.57
C GLY A 178 3.94 0.30 -5.58
N PRO A 179 3.57 -0.56 -4.63
CA PRO A 179 2.60 -0.37 -3.54
C PRO A 179 3.19 0.38 -2.32
N LEU A 180 2.31 0.78 -1.38
CA LEU A 180 2.75 1.14 -0.04
C LEU A 180 2.98 -0.13 0.78
N ALA A 181 4.10 -0.15 1.53
CA ALA A 181 4.39 -1.19 2.50
C ALA A 181 4.42 -0.64 3.94
N ASP A 182 3.98 0.60 4.12
CA ASP A 182 3.78 1.26 5.41
C ASP A 182 2.65 0.63 6.22
N LEU A 183 2.70 0.77 7.57
CA LEU A 183 1.72 0.18 8.48
C LEU A 183 0.84 1.24 9.15
N ALA A 184 -0.47 1.04 9.17
CA ALA A 184 -1.46 1.89 9.80
C ALA A 184 -1.45 1.75 11.34
N ARG A 185 -0.38 2.18 12.01
CA ARG A 185 -0.26 2.11 13.47
C ARG A 185 -0.56 3.42 14.18
N GLU A 186 -0.67 4.52 13.43
CA GLU A 186 -1.14 5.82 13.89
C GLU A 186 -2.37 6.23 13.07
N LEU A 187 -3.55 6.01 13.62
CA LEU A 187 -4.82 6.15 12.88
C LEU A 187 -5.24 7.62 12.60
N ARG A 188 -4.58 8.60 13.25
CA ARG A 188 -4.82 10.02 12.96
C ARG A 188 -4.13 10.50 11.68
N PHE A 189 -3.13 9.77 11.22
CA PHE A 189 -2.40 10.04 9.99
C PHE A 189 -3.35 10.04 8.78
N GLY A 190 -3.28 11.08 7.94
CA GLY A 190 -4.19 11.28 6.83
C GLY A 190 -4.15 10.17 5.78
N ARG A 191 -2.95 9.60 5.55
CA ARG A 191 -2.68 8.58 4.52
C ARG A 191 -2.86 7.13 5.00
N VAL A 192 -3.58 6.90 6.10
CA VAL A 192 -3.94 5.55 6.59
C VAL A 192 -4.61 4.73 5.48
N GLU A 193 -5.45 5.34 4.68
CA GLU A 193 -6.18 4.70 3.57
C GLU A 193 -5.29 4.06 2.51
N GLU A 194 -4.08 4.59 2.32
CA GLU A 194 -3.12 4.11 1.33
C GLU A 194 -2.36 2.85 1.80
N THR A 195 -2.48 2.48 3.08
CA THR A 195 -1.78 1.34 3.68
C THR A 195 -2.60 0.06 3.58
N TYR A 196 -1.94 -1.10 3.63
CA TYR A 196 -2.60 -2.40 3.77
C TYR A 196 -2.93 -2.77 5.23
N GLY A 197 -3.02 -1.78 6.12
CA GLY A 197 -3.43 -1.96 7.51
C GLY A 197 -2.28 -2.01 8.52
N GLU A 198 -2.56 -2.53 9.72
CA GLU A 198 -1.66 -2.45 10.88
C GLU A 198 -0.64 -3.59 10.97
N ASP A 199 -0.86 -4.69 10.25
CA ASP A 199 -0.10 -5.93 10.37
C ASP A 199 0.98 -6.06 9.31
N GLY A 200 2.23 -6.29 9.74
CA GLY A 200 3.37 -6.37 8.82
C GLY A 200 3.38 -7.61 7.92
N TYR A 201 2.74 -8.73 8.33
CA TYR A 201 2.63 -9.93 7.50
C TYR A 201 1.58 -9.72 6.39
N LEU A 202 0.37 -9.30 6.76
CA LEU A 202 -0.71 -9.03 5.79
C LEU A 202 -0.28 -7.95 4.78
N ALA A 203 0.25 -6.82 5.26
CA ALA A 203 0.73 -5.74 4.41
C ALA A 203 1.85 -6.22 3.47
N GLY A 204 2.76 -7.04 3.96
CA GLY A 204 3.83 -7.64 3.16
C GLY A 204 3.30 -8.55 2.05
N GLU A 205 2.33 -9.44 2.35
CA GLU A 205 1.73 -10.34 1.36
C GLU A 205 0.94 -9.58 0.28
N MET A 206 0.16 -8.55 0.68
CA MET A 206 -0.58 -7.70 -0.27
C MET A 206 0.38 -6.89 -1.17
N ALA A 207 1.40 -6.26 -0.58
CA ALA A 207 2.39 -5.50 -1.34
C ALA A 207 3.21 -6.42 -2.28
N HIS A 208 3.57 -7.62 -1.84
CA HIS A 208 4.23 -8.63 -2.68
C HIS A 208 3.35 -9.00 -3.89
N ALA A 209 2.07 -9.31 -3.68
CA ALA A 209 1.14 -9.66 -4.75
C ALA A 209 1.02 -8.52 -5.77
N TYR A 210 0.92 -7.28 -5.30
CA TYR A 210 0.89 -6.10 -6.15
C TYR A 210 2.15 -5.96 -7.02
N VAL A 211 3.35 -6.09 -6.41
CA VAL A 211 4.65 -6.07 -7.14
C VAL A 211 4.70 -7.14 -8.21
N LYS A 212 4.30 -8.38 -7.87
CA LYS A 212 4.22 -9.49 -8.84
C LYS A 212 3.29 -9.18 -9.99
N GLY A 213 2.12 -8.63 -9.69
CA GLY A 213 1.13 -8.23 -10.70
C GLY A 213 1.71 -7.22 -11.69
N LEU A 214 2.26 -6.11 -11.21
CA LEU A 214 2.89 -5.07 -12.02
C LEU A 214 4.04 -5.63 -12.87
N GLN A 215 5.00 -6.29 -12.22
CA GLN A 215 6.23 -6.71 -12.89
C GLN A 215 6.02 -7.93 -13.81
N SER A 216 4.88 -8.63 -13.71
CA SER A 216 4.51 -9.69 -14.66
C SER A 216 4.40 -9.23 -16.11
N LEU A 217 4.22 -7.91 -16.31
CA LEU A 217 4.17 -7.26 -17.63
C LEU A 217 5.31 -6.25 -17.83
N ASN A 218 6.42 -6.38 -17.09
CA ASN A 218 7.57 -5.47 -17.15
C ASN A 218 7.21 -4.00 -16.85
N VAL A 219 6.25 -3.74 -15.95
CA VAL A 219 6.01 -2.44 -15.34
C VAL A 219 6.68 -2.44 -13.98
N THR A 220 7.62 -1.52 -13.78
CA THR A 220 8.41 -1.43 -12.55
C THR A 220 7.54 -0.96 -11.39
N ALA A 221 7.50 -1.75 -10.32
CA ALA A 221 6.94 -1.31 -9.04
C ALA A 221 7.95 -0.44 -8.29
N MET A 222 7.48 0.68 -7.69
CA MET A 222 8.27 1.50 -6.76
C MET A 222 7.65 1.40 -5.38
N VAL A 223 8.17 0.51 -4.55
CA VAL A 223 7.69 0.27 -3.18
C VAL A 223 7.96 1.49 -2.30
N LYS A 224 6.93 1.96 -1.57
CA LYS A 224 7.00 3.21 -0.79
C LYS A 224 6.34 3.07 0.59
N HIS A 225 6.63 3.95 1.55
CA HIS A 225 7.72 4.92 1.65
C HIS A 225 8.78 4.37 2.62
N PHE A 226 9.93 4.01 2.14
CA PHE A 226 10.95 3.28 2.89
C PHE A 226 11.67 4.16 3.91
N ALA A 227 11.48 3.89 5.24
CA ALA A 227 10.56 2.98 5.91
C ALA A 227 9.96 3.63 7.16
N ALA A 228 8.87 3.04 7.69
CA ALA A 228 8.21 3.47 8.93
C ALA A 228 7.47 4.82 8.85
N PHE A 229 6.99 5.23 7.69
CA PHE A 229 6.42 6.57 7.47
C PHE A 229 5.03 6.76 8.11
N ALA A 230 4.16 5.76 8.11
CA ALA A 230 2.76 5.90 8.50
C ALA A 230 2.50 5.81 10.03
N THR A 231 3.51 6.14 10.84
CA THR A 231 3.41 6.25 12.30
C THR A 231 4.01 7.56 12.83
N PRO A 232 3.70 8.70 12.19
CA PRO A 232 4.31 9.96 12.55
C PRO A 232 3.85 10.45 13.93
N GLU A 233 4.73 11.19 14.60
CA GLU A 233 4.40 11.84 15.87
C GLU A 233 3.14 12.69 15.74
N GLN A 234 2.21 12.56 16.72
CA GLN A 234 0.90 13.22 16.74
C GLN A 234 -0.03 12.88 15.55
N GLY A 235 0.33 11.92 14.70
CA GLY A 235 -0.40 11.63 13.48
C GLY A 235 -0.20 12.65 12.36
N VAL A 236 0.73 13.59 12.51
CA VAL A 236 0.94 14.69 11.56
C VAL A 236 1.84 14.24 10.41
N ASN A 237 1.38 14.43 9.17
CA ASN A 237 2.12 14.05 7.98
C ASN A 237 3.54 14.64 7.97
N THR A 238 4.52 13.80 7.67
CA THR A 238 5.95 14.12 7.64
C THR A 238 6.61 14.44 9.00
N ALA A 239 5.88 14.33 10.11
CA ALA A 239 6.46 14.43 11.45
C ALA A 239 7.44 13.26 11.72
N PRO A 240 8.37 13.40 12.68
CA PRO A 240 9.32 12.36 13.02
C PRO A 240 8.63 11.06 13.45
N VAL A 241 9.30 9.95 13.22
CA VAL A 241 8.95 8.64 13.81
C VAL A 241 10.03 8.27 14.81
N HIS A 242 9.60 7.89 16.01
CA HIS A 242 10.48 7.47 17.09
C HIS A 242 10.48 5.95 17.25
N GLY A 243 11.63 5.38 17.47
CA GLY A 243 11.79 3.95 17.71
C GLY A 243 13.26 3.56 17.76
N GLY A 244 13.54 2.36 18.28
CA GLY A 244 14.88 1.79 18.25
C GLY A 244 15.05 0.82 17.09
N GLU A 245 16.27 0.35 16.91
CA GLU A 245 16.65 -0.62 15.86
C GLU A 245 15.78 -1.90 15.89
N ARG A 246 15.44 -2.41 17.10
CA ARG A 246 14.60 -3.61 17.23
C ARG A 246 13.18 -3.35 16.75
N GLU A 247 12.61 -2.19 17.08
CA GLU A 247 11.28 -1.79 16.60
C GLU A 247 11.26 -1.67 15.07
N LEU A 248 12.26 -0.99 14.49
CA LEU A 248 12.43 -0.88 13.06
C LEU A 248 12.41 -2.26 12.37
N ARG A 249 13.25 -3.18 12.87
CA ARG A 249 13.45 -4.50 12.27
C ARG A 249 12.32 -5.49 12.53
N THR A 250 11.63 -5.38 13.66
CA THR A 250 10.55 -6.31 14.05
C THR A 250 9.22 -5.89 13.45
N THR A 251 8.95 -4.59 13.41
CA THR A 251 7.64 -4.05 13.08
C THR A 251 7.56 -3.53 11.65
N TYR A 252 8.44 -2.61 11.27
CA TYR A 252 8.28 -1.85 10.03
C TYR A 252 8.96 -2.49 8.82
N LEU A 253 10.13 -3.07 8.97
CA LEU A 253 10.88 -3.62 7.83
C LEU A 253 10.33 -4.92 7.24
N PRO A 254 9.60 -5.79 7.95
CA PRO A 254 9.13 -7.06 7.38
C PRO A 254 8.23 -6.90 6.14
N SER A 255 7.28 -5.97 6.15
CA SER A 255 6.42 -5.70 4.99
C SER A 255 7.21 -5.22 3.78
N PHE A 256 8.16 -4.32 3.99
CA PHE A 256 9.07 -3.85 2.95
C PHE A 256 9.97 -4.97 2.41
N LYS A 257 10.56 -5.79 3.30
CA LYS A 257 11.41 -6.90 2.87
C LYS A 257 10.65 -7.87 1.98
N ARG A 258 9.42 -8.20 2.34
CA ARG A 258 8.56 -9.10 1.56
C ARG A 258 8.27 -8.55 0.16
N ALA A 259 7.96 -7.26 0.03
CA ALA A 259 7.70 -6.62 -1.25
C ALA A 259 8.97 -6.41 -2.08
N ILE A 260 10.07 -5.97 -1.44
CA ILE A 260 11.31 -5.55 -2.11
C ILE A 260 12.17 -6.75 -2.49
N VAL A 261 12.45 -7.64 -1.52
CA VAL A 261 13.39 -8.76 -1.72
C VAL A 261 12.68 -9.95 -2.35
N ASP A 262 11.59 -10.41 -1.72
CA ASP A 262 10.87 -11.60 -2.20
C ASP A 262 10.05 -11.28 -3.46
N GLY A 263 9.50 -10.06 -3.57
CA GLY A 263 8.82 -9.56 -4.77
C GLY A 263 9.77 -9.10 -5.87
N ASN A 264 11.07 -8.96 -5.57
CA ASN A 264 12.10 -8.45 -6.49
C ASN A 264 11.70 -7.11 -7.14
N ALA A 265 11.23 -6.13 -6.33
CA ALA A 265 10.87 -4.81 -6.82
C ALA A 265 12.09 -4.07 -7.40
N PHE A 266 11.93 -3.42 -8.56
CA PHE A 266 13.05 -2.75 -9.25
C PHE A 266 13.25 -1.29 -8.81
N ALA A 267 12.37 -0.75 -7.99
CA ALA A 267 12.50 0.60 -7.46
C ALA A 267 11.94 0.71 -6.03
N ILE A 268 12.47 1.66 -5.28
CA ILE A 268 12.03 2.02 -3.92
C ILE A 268 11.95 3.53 -3.86
N MET A 269 10.98 4.06 -3.08
CA MET A 269 10.88 5.46 -2.72
C MET A 269 11.24 5.64 -1.25
N SER A 270 12.25 6.47 -0.94
CA SER A 270 12.57 6.84 0.44
C SER A 270 11.55 7.82 0.99
N ALA A 271 11.26 7.75 2.29
CA ALA A 271 10.20 8.53 2.92
C ALA A 271 10.57 9.99 3.19
N TYR A 272 9.56 10.83 3.43
CA TYR A 272 9.73 12.25 3.74
C TYR A 272 10.27 12.54 5.15
N HIS A 273 9.97 11.68 6.12
CA HIS A 273 10.18 11.93 7.54
C HIS A 273 11.60 11.56 8.01
N SER A 274 11.87 11.78 9.29
CA SER A 274 13.05 11.23 9.98
C SER A 274 12.66 10.07 10.88
N TYR A 275 13.48 9.03 10.91
CA TYR A 275 13.40 7.94 11.88
C TYR A 275 14.53 8.09 12.90
N ASP A 276 14.19 8.13 14.19
CA ASP A 276 15.16 8.33 15.29
C ASP A 276 16.10 9.53 15.05
N GLY A 277 15.55 10.63 14.51
CA GLY A 277 16.27 11.86 14.24
C GLY A 277 17.11 11.89 12.95
N ILE A 278 17.10 10.83 12.14
CA ILE A 278 17.84 10.76 10.87
C ILE A 278 16.84 10.79 9.71
N PRO A 279 16.90 11.81 8.80
CA PRO A 279 16.02 11.86 7.62
C PRO A 279 16.16 10.62 6.75
N ALA A 280 15.04 10.00 6.34
CA ALA A 280 15.04 8.76 5.58
C ALA A 280 15.86 8.86 4.28
N VAL A 281 15.78 10.01 3.58
CA VAL A 281 16.51 10.29 2.34
C VAL A 281 18.03 10.34 2.52
N ALA A 282 18.52 10.53 3.75
CA ALA A 282 19.94 10.58 4.11
C ALA A 282 20.35 9.51 5.14
N HIS A 283 19.48 8.50 5.33
CA HIS A 283 19.67 7.48 6.36
C HIS A 283 20.56 6.33 5.85
N LYS A 284 21.88 6.52 5.89
CA LYS A 284 22.84 5.54 5.38
C LYS A 284 22.63 4.13 5.96
N HIS A 285 22.40 4.01 7.27
CA HIS A 285 22.16 2.70 7.90
C HIS A 285 20.95 2.00 7.28
N LEU A 286 19.86 2.73 7.01
CA LEU A 286 18.65 2.18 6.38
C LEU A 286 18.89 1.86 4.90
N LEU A 287 19.40 2.84 4.12
CA LEU A 287 19.49 2.76 2.66
C LEU A 287 20.70 1.96 2.16
N THR A 288 21.77 1.84 2.97
CA THR A 288 22.96 1.11 2.60
C THR A 288 23.14 -0.14 3.46
N ASP A 289 23.37 0.01 4.78
CA ASP A 289 23.77 -1.12 5.61
C ASP A 289 22.67 -2.21 5.64
N ILE A 290 21.38 -1.84 5.85
CA ILE A 290 20.27 -2.79 5.85
C ILE A 290 19.86 -3.18 4.42
N LEU A 291 19.54 -2.19 3.60
CA LEU A 291 18.94 -2.45 2.28
C LEU A 291 19.93 -3.12 1.32
N ARG A 292 21.18 -2.60 1.25
CA ARG A 292 22.17 -3.06 0.29
C ARG A 292 23.00 -4.21 0.84
N ASP A 293 23.64 -4.01 2.02
CA ASP A 293 24.62 -4.94 2.54
C ASP A 293 23.98 -6.18 3.17
N GLU A 294 22.88 -6.01 3.93
CA GLU A 294 22.20 -7.16 4.55
C GLU A 294 21.21 -7.84 3.59
N TRP A 295 20.36 -7.05 2.87
CA TRP A 295 19.30 -7.62 2.01
C TRP A 295 19.78 -7.90 0.58
N GLY A 296 20.91 -7.34 0.16
CA GLY A 296 21.46 -7.53 -1.18
C GLY A 296 20.68 -6.80 -2.28
N TYR A 297 19.90 -5.77 -1.93
CA TYR A 297 19.13 -5.00 -2.91
C TYR A 297 20.05 -4.22 -3.85
N LYS A 298 19.85 -4.38 -5.16
CA LYS A 298 20.79 -3.91 -6.19
C LYS A 298 20.20 -2.90 -7.18
N TYR A 299 18.95 -2.48 -6.99
CA TYR A 299 18.25 -1.55 -7.86
C TYR A 299 18.15 -0.15 -7.24
N LEU A 300 17.45 0.76 -7.91
CA LEU A 300 17.42 2.17 -7.54
C LEU A 300 16.56 2.47 -6.30
N VAL A 301 16.98 3.50 -5.56
CA VAL A 301 16.18 4.22 -4.57
C VAL A 301 15.98 5.64 -5.06
N SER A 302 14.74 6.09 -5.19
CA SER A 302 14.37 7.48 -5.46
C SER A 302 13.96 8.18 -4.18
N SER A 303 14.22 9.47 -4.04
CA SER A 303 13.52 10.25 -3.02
C SER A 303 12.04 10.33 -3.34
N ASP A 304 11.22 10.68 -2.36
CA ASP A 304 9.88 11.20 -2.60
C ASP A 304 9.93 12.62 -3.20
N ALA A 305 8.80 13.15 -3.69
CA ALA A 305 8.73 14.43 -4.42
C ALA A 305 9.21 15.61 -3.56
N GLY A 306 10.29 16.28 -3.97
CA GLY A 306 10.93 17.35 -3.18
C GLY A 306 11.50 16.88 -1.82
N GLY A 307 11.60 15.58 -1.59
CA GLY A 307 12.04 14.99 -0.32
C GLY A 307 13.49 15.36 0.05
N THR A 308 14.34 15.56 -0.94
CA THR A 308 15.74 16.00 -0.73
C THR A 308 15.86 17.40 -0.16
N ASP A 309 15.00 18.34 -0.59
CA ASP A 309 14.98 19.72 -0.08
C ASP A 309 14.67 19.80 1.42
N ARG A 310 13.98 18.77 1.96
CA ARG A 310 13.63 18.71 3.39
C ARG A 310 14.84 18.66 4.30
N LEU A 311 15.98 18.20 3.81
CA LEU A 311 17.24 18.24 4.56
C LEU A 311 17.57 19.66 5.04
N CYS A 312 17.31 20.67 4.18
CA CYS A 312 17.54 22.08 4.52
C CYS A 312 16.29 22.75 5.10
N ASN A 313 15.15 22.69 4.38
CA ASN A 313 13.99 23.53 4.71
C ASN A 313 13.15 23.00 5.88
N SER A 314 13.19 21.70 6.18
CA SER A 314 12.41 21.08 7.26
C SER A 314 13.28 20.59 8.41
N PHE A 315 14.42 19.95 8.12
CA PHE A 315 15.28 19.35 9.14
C PHE A 315 16.43 20.25 9.62
N GLY A 316 16.68 21.39 8.91
CA GLY A 316 17.70 22.35 9.32
C GLY A 316 19.14 21.81 9.26
N MET A 317 19.42 20.84 8.41
CA MET A 317 20.76 20.25 8.25
C MET A 317 21.66 21.07 7.31
N CYS A 318 21.10 22.02 6.58
CA CYS A 318 21.79 22.92 5.65
C CYS A 318 21.01 24.22 5.45
N GLU A 319 21.63 25.20 4.76
CA GLU A 319 20.97 26.47 4.44
C GLU A 319 19.75 26.25 3.53
N ALA A 320 18.62 26.86 3.90
CA ALA A 320 17.34 26.66 3.23
C ALA A 320 16.98 27.77 2.21
N ASN A 321 17.65 28.92 2.26
CA ASN A 321 17.32 30.05 1.39
C ASN A 321 18.56 30.86 0.93
N PRO A 322 19.13 30.57 -0.28
CA PRO A 322 18.75 29.46 -1.16
C PRO A 322 19.12 28.10 -0.56
N ILE A 323 18.50 27.04 -1.05
CA ILE A 323 18.87 25.66 -0.62
C ILE A 323 20.33 25.39 -1.00
N ASP A 324 21.09 24.86 -0.03
CA ASP A 324 22.46 24.39 -0.26
C ASP A 324 22.43 23.02 -0.96
N SER A 325 22.35 23.05 -2.28
CA SER A 325 22.30 21.84 -3.10
C SER A 325 23.56 20.95 -2.94
N HIS A 326 24.74 21.54 -2.66
CA HIS A 326 25.94 20.74 -2.41
C HIS A 326 25.82 19.91 -1.13
N ALA A 327 25.31 20.51 -0.06
CA ALA A 327 25.05 19.79 1.18
C ALA A 327 24.00 18.69 0.97
N VAL A 328 22.90 18.99 0.25
CA VAL A 328 21.84 18.01 -0.07
C VAL A 328 22.44 16.79 -0.79
N VAL A 329 23.21 16.99 -1.87
CA VAL A 329 23.87 15.90 -2.61
C VAL A 329 24.80 15.10 -1.70
N ASN A 330 25.62 15.76 -0.87
CA ASN A 330 26.55 15.08 0.03
C ASN A 330 25.87 14.28 1.14
N TYR A 331 24.66 14.64 1.56
CA TYR A 331 23.89 13.85 2.51
C TYR A 331 23.16 12.69 1.84
N ALA A 332 22.44 12.94 0.74
CA ALA A 332 21.51 11.97 0.17
C ALA A 332 22.19 10.90 -0.70
N LEU A 333 23.04 11.31 -1.66
CA LEU A 333 23.59 10.38 -2.65
C LEU A 333 24.52 9.32 -2.02
N PRO A 334 25.51 9.68 -1.14
CA PRO A 334 26.35 8.69 -0.48
C PRO A 334 25.60 7.83 0.56
N ALA A 335 24.44 8.27 1.04
CA ALA A 335 23.59 7.46 1.92
C ALA A 335 22.88 6.32 1.17
N GLY A 336 22.80 6.39 -0.15
CA GLY A 336 22.17 5.38 -1.00
C GLY A 336 20.84 5.80 -1.63
N ASN A 337 20.47 7.09 -1.56
CA ASN A 337 19.36 7.66 -2.31
C ASN A 337 19.88 8.02 -3.71
N ASP A 338 19.59 7.16 -4.68
CA ASP A 338 20.21 7.23 -6.01
C ASP A 338 19.62 8.32 -6.91
N VAL A 339 18.33 8.60 -6.77
CA VAL A 339 17.58 9.48 -7.67
C VAL A 339 16.87 10.56 -6.88
N GLU A 340 16.93 11.79 -7.37
CA GLU A 340 16.12 12.91 -6.89
C GLU A 340 14.83 13.00 -7.70
N MET A 341 13.68 12.77 -7.01
CA MET A 341 12.37 13.01 -7.61
C MET A 341 12.10 14.51 -7.71
N GLY A 342 11.40 14.93 -8.77
CA GLY A 342 11.01 16.31 -8.99
C GLY A 342 10.14 16.89 -7.87
N GLY A 343 9.71 18.15 -8.04
CA GLY A 343 8.92 18.87 -7.04
C GLY A 343 9.75 19.69 -6.05
N GLY A 344 11.08 19.68 -6.20
CA GLY A 344 12.03 20.45 -5.38
C GLY A 344 13.00 21.29 -6.21
N SER A 345 14.20 21.51 -5.65
CA SER A 345 15.23 22.42 -6.20
C SER A 345 16.13 21.76 -7.25
N TYR A 346 15.94 20.48 -7.56
CA TYR A 346 16.78 19.71 -8.50
C TYR A 346 18.27 19.75 -8.13
N ASN A 347 18.56 19.46 -6.86
CA ASN A 347 19.88 19.55 -6.25
C ASN A 347 20.93 18.68 -6.95
N PHE A 348 20.50 17.51 -7.46
CA PHE A 348 21.42 16.55 -8.12
C PHE A 348 21.96 17.06 -9.45
N GLU A 349 21.38 18.12 -10.04
CA GLU A 349 21.97 18.80 -11.20
C GLU A 349 23.33 19.45 -10.89
N LYS A 350 23.72 19.57 -9.60
CA LYS A 350 25.02 20.06 -9.14
C LYS A 350 26.14 19.00 -9.12
N ILE A 351 25.79 17.73 -9.37
CA ILE A 351 26.76 16.62 -9.36
C ILE A 351 27.97 16.87 -10.28
N PRO A 352 27.83 17.34 -11.56
CA PRO A 352 28.98 17.54 -12.42
C PRO A 352 30.01 18.54 -11.85
N GLU A 353 29.56 19.69 -11.38
CA GLU A 353 30.45 20.72 -10.80
C GLU A 353 31.13 20.22 -9.49
N MET A 354 30.42 19.41 -8.68
CA MET A 354 30.96 18.83 -7.45
C MET A 354 32.02 17.78 -7.71
N VAL A 355 31.85 16.94 -8.75
CA VAL A 355 32.85 15.96 -9.15
C VAL A 355 34.07 16.64 -9.75
N GLU A 356 33.89 17.67 -10.60
CA GLU A 356 35.00 18.45 -11.16
C GLU A 356 35.81 19.16 -10.07
N ALA A 357 35.13 19.70 -9.04
CA ALA A 357 35.75 20.32 -7.89
C ALA A 357 36.39 19.32 -6.89
N GLY A 358 36.21 18.01 -7.07
CA GLY A 358 36.69 16.97 -6.15
C GLY A 358 35.96 16.93 -4.81
N ILE A 359 34.77 17.53 -4.73
CA ILE A 359 33.90 17.53 -3.54
C ILE A 359 33.12 16.22 -3.43
N LEU A 360 32.71 15.65 -4.57
CA LEU A 360 32.01 14.37 -4.66
C LEU A 360 32.85 13.35 -5.43
N SER A 361 32.93 12.11 -4.93
CA SER A 361 33.62 11.02 -5.66
C SER A 361 32.79 10.56 -6.86
N ILE A 362 33.44 10.41 -8.01
CA ILE A 362 32.82 9.81 -9.21
C ILE A 362 32.33 8.38 -8.94
N ASP A 363 32.95 7.64 -8.02
CA ASP A 363 32.55 6.27 -7.69
C ASP A 363 31.15 6.21 -7.07
N VAL A 364 30.79 7.18 -6.21
CA VAL A 364 29.44 7.31 -5.65
C VAL A 364 28.41 7.52 -6.76
N VAL A 365 28.71 8.39 -7.72
CA VAL A 365 27.86 8.62 -8.89
C VAL A 365 27.73 7.37 -9.74
N ASN A 366 28.86 6.69 -9.99
CA ASN A 366 28.87 5.44 -10.78
C ASN A 366 28.03 4.33 -10.15
N GLU A 367 28.06 4.20 -8.83
CA GLU A 367 27.22 3.24 -8.10
C GLU A 367 25.72 3.56 -8.27
N ALA A 368 25.31 4.80 -8.05
CA ALA A 368 23.92 5.21 -8.21
C ALA A 368 23.42 4.97 -9.65
N VAL A 369 24.18 5.42 -10.64
CA VAL A 369 23.85 5.21 -12.06
C VAL A 369 23.78 3.72 -12.41
N SER A 370 24.72 2.90 -11.89
CA SER A 370 24.72 1.46 -12.16
C SER A 370 23.42 0.78 -11.68
N ARG A 371 22.86 1.24 -10.55
CA ARG A 371 21.59 0.73 -9.99
C ARG A 371 20.39 1.11 -10.88
N VAL A 372 20.34 2.34 -11.38
CA VAL A 372 19.33 2.80 -12.34
C VAL A 372 19.42 2.02 -13.64
N LEU A 373 20.62 1.88 -14.21
CA LEU A 373 20.81 1.15 -15.47
C LEU A 373 20.45 -0.34 -15.35
N ARG A 374 20.81 -0.96 -14.23
CA ARG A 374 20.46 -2.36 -13.94
C ARG A 374 18.94 -2.56 -13.95
N ALA A 375 18.20 -1.69 -13.26
CA ALA A 375 16.74 -1.73 -13.26
C ALA A 375 16.15 -1.59 -14.66
N LYS A 376 16.70 -0.70 -15.49
CA LYS A 376 16.27 -0.52 -16.89
C LYS A 376 16.54 -1.75 -17.77
N PHE A 377 17.68 -2.39 -17.59
CA PHE A 377 18.01 -3.62 -18.34
C PHE A 377 17.14 -4.81 -17.91
N GLU A 378 16.95 -5.00 -16.60
CA GLU A 378 16.09 -6.07 -16.05
C GLU A 378 14.62 -5.89 -16.47
N ALA A 379 14.14 -4.64 -16.54
CA ALA A 379 12.80 -4.32 -17.01
C ALA A 379 12.64 -4.42 -18.54
N GLY A 380 13.70 -4.76 -19.30
CA GLY A 380 13.66 -4.94 -20.76
C GLY A 380 13.44 -3.64 -21.55
N MET A 381 13.76 -2.48 -20.95
CA MET A 381 13.44 -1.17 -21.53
C MET A 381 14.30 -0.86 -22.79
N PHE A 382 15.51 -1.39 -22.89
CA PHE A 382 16.35 -1.20 -24.07
C PHE A 382 15.82 -1.96 -25.28
N GLU A 383 15.17 -3.10 -25.06
CA GLU A 383 14.54 -3.92 -26.08
C GLU A 383 13.16 -3.38 -26.48
N THR A 384 12.45 -2.78 -25.52
CA THR A 384 11.11 -2.22 -25.74
C THR A 384 10.99 -0.87 -25.02
N PRO A 385 11.59 0.19 -25.57
CA PRO A 385 11.61 1.51 -24.94
C PRO A 385 10.24 2.19 -24.86
N PHE A 386 9.31 1.81 -25.73
CA PHE A 386 7.93 2.30 -25.74
C PHE A 386 6.96 1.15 -25.97
N THR A 387 5.98 1.03 -25.10
CA THR A 387 4.98 -0.06 -25.10
C THR A 387 3.59 0.37 -25.56
N GLY A 388 3.37 1.70 -25.73
CA GLY A 388 2.06 2.25 -26.08
C GLY A 388 1.48 1.69 -27.37
N VAL A 389 0.17 1.45 -27.34
CA VAL A 389 -0.57 0.92 -28.49
C VAL A 389 -1.18 2.06 -29.32
N PRO A 390 -1.53 1.81 -30.62
CA PRO A 390 -2.24 2.80 -31.44
C PRO A 390 -3.54 3.29 -30.78
N GLU A 391 -3.93 4.55 -31.04
CA GLU A 391 -5.10 5.21 -30.43
C GLU A 391 -6.37 4.35 -30.56
N ASP A 392 -6.63 3.76 -31.73
CA ASP A 392 -7.80 2.92 -32.00
C ASP A 392 -7.81 1.60 -31.23
N LYS A 393 -6.71 1.25 -30.55
CA LYS A 393 -6.54 0.04 -29.74
C LYS A 393 -6.53 0.29 -28.24
N GLN A 394 -6.39 1.53 -27.79
CA GLN A 394 -6.22 1.85 -26.36
C GLN A 394 -7.40 1.33 -25.50
N SER A 395 -8.64 1.45 -25.99
CA SER A 395 -9.82 0.95 -25.30
C SER A 395 -9.93 -0.59 -25.19
N GLU A 396 -9.09 -1.34 -25.93
CA GLU A 396 -9.01 -2.79 -25.78
C GLU A 396 -8.17 -3.19 -24.54
N TYR A 397 -7.46 -2.25 -23.92
CA TYR A 397 -6.56 -2.47 -22.79
C TYR A 397 -6.95 -1.69 -21.53
N ILE A 398 -7.59 -0.53 -21.67
CA ILE A 398 -7.88 0.40 -20.59
C ILE A 398 -9.38 0.35 -20.27
N HIS A 399 -9.72 0.20 -18.99
CA HIS A 399 -11.08 0.19 -18.48
C HIS A 399 -11.97 -0.85 -19.16
N THR A 400 -11.44 -2.07 -19.33
CA THR A 400 -12.20 -3.15 -19.97
C THR A 400 -13.29 -3.71 -19.02
N PRO A 401 -14.37 -4.30 -19.57
CA PRO A 401 -15.43 -4.90 -18.74
C PRO A 401 -14.90 -5.92 -17.71
N GLU A 402 -13.86 -6.68 -18.07
CA GLU A 402 -13.26 -7.68 -17.19
C GLU A 402 -12.54 -7.02 -16.02
N VAL A 403 -11.88 -5.89 -16.24
CA VAL A 403 -11.17 -5.14 -15.20
C VAL A 403 -12.16 -4.41 -14.29
N VAL A 404 -13.25 -3.88 -14.84
CA VAL A 404 -14.36 -3.28 -14.07
C VAL A 404 -15.05 -4.33 -13.18
N GLU A 405 -15.24 -5.56 -13.68
CA GLU A 405 -15.80 -6.66 -12.87
C GLU A 405 -14.81 -7.11 -11.78
N LEU A 406 -13.51 -7.13 -12.06
CA LEU A 406 -12.49 -7.37 -11.03
C LEU A 406 -12.56 -6.33 -9.90
N ALA A 407 -12.76 -5.06 -10.23
CA ALA A 407 -12.94 -3.99 -9.25
C ALA A 407 -14.19 -4.23 -8.37
N ARG A 408 -15.33 -4.65 -8.97
CA ARG A 408 -16.53 -5.03 -8.23
C ARG A 408 -16.30 -6.22 -7.29
N GLN A 409 -15.59 -7.25 -7.78
CA GLN A 409 -15.27 -8.42 -6.96
C GLN A 409 -14.39 -8.06 -5.76
N LEU A 410 -13.35 -7.23 -5.97
CA LEU A 410 -12.47 -6.74 -4.91
C LEU A 410 -13.26 -5.96 -3.84
N ASP A 411 -14.16 -5.08 -4.26
CA ASP A 411 -15.04 -4.36 -3.34
C ASP A 411 -15.91 -5.32 -2.52
N ALA A 412 -16.62 -6.24 -3.19
CA ALA A 412 -17.55 -7.14 -2.52
C ALA A 412 -16.85 -8.05 -1.49
N GLU A 413 -15.59 -8.47 -1.78
CA GLU A 413 -14.78 -9.27 -0.86
C GLU A 413 -14.13 -8.45 0.27
N SER A 414 -14.11 -7.12 0.15
CA SER A 414 -13.49 -6.18 1.10
C SER A 414 -14.47 -5.57 2.09
N ILE A 415 -15.77 -5.59 1.79
CA ILE A 415 -16.82 -5.05 2.69
C ILE A 415 -16.86 -5.90 3.96
N VAL A 416 -16.77 -5.22 5.13
CA VAL A 416 -16.78 -5.87 6.44
C VAL A 416 -18.11 -5.64 7.13
N LEU A 417 -18.82 -6.70 7.44
CA LEU A 417 -20.01 -6.65 8.30
C LEU A 417 -19.55 -6.61 9.76
N LEU A 418 -19.79 -5.48 10.44
CA LEU A 418 -19.38 -5.27 11.84
C LEU A 418 -20.46 -5.72 12.83
N GLU A 419 -21.72 -5.37 12.56
CA GLU A 419 -22.87 -5.74 13.42
C GLU A 419 -24.07 -6.16 12.55
N ASN A 420 -24.86 -7.11 13.04
CA ASN A 420 -26.11 -7.55 12.40
C ASN A 420 -27.13 -8.05 13.45
N HIS A 421 -27.69 -7.11 14.19
CA HIS A 421 -28.64 -7.42 15.25
C HIS A 421 -29.97 -7.92 14.69
N ASN A 422 -30.47 -8.99 15.27
CA ASN A 422 -31.72 -9.64 14.85
C ASN A 422 -31.74 -10.08 13.37
N ASN A 423 -30.59 -10.26 12.75
CA ASN A 423 -30.44 -10.66 11.34
C ASN A 423 -31.20 -9.73 10.38
N VAL A 424 -31.09 -8.40 10.57
CA VAL A 424 -31.73 -7.43 9.67
C VAL A 424 -31.15 -7.51 8.27
N LEU A 425 -29.87 -7.87 8.14
CA LEU A 425 -29.22 -8.21 6.88
C LEU A 425 -29.19 -9.75 6.69
N PRO A 426 -29.35 -10.24 5.45
CA PRO A 426 -29.56 -9.50 4.20
C PRO A 426 -30.97 -8.91 4.10
N LEU A 427 -31.09 -7.75 3.44
CA LEU A 427 -32.34 -7.10 3.16
C LEU A 427 -33.20 -7.90 2.16
N LYS A 428 -34.52 -7.81 2.30
CA LYS A 428 -35.43 -8.34 1.29
C LYS A 428 -35.43 -7.41 0.06
N LYS A 429 -35.34 -8.00 -1.12
CA LYS A 429 -35.32 -7.21 -2.38
C LYS A 429 -36.61 -6.42 -2.65
N ASP A 430 -37.73 -6.82 -2.07
CA ASP A 430 -39.05 -6.17 -2.19
C ASP A 430 -39.33 -5.15 -1.06
N ALA A 431 -38.40 -4.96 -0.12
CA ALA A 431 -38.56 -3.95 0.92
C ALA A 431 -38.48 -2.52 0.37
N ASN A 432 -39.25 -1.61 0.96
CA ASN A 432 -39.11 -0.19 0.72
C ASN A 432 -37.93 0.35 1.54
N ILE A 433 -37.00 1.02 0.89
CA ILE A 433 -35.72 1.43 1.48
C ILE A 433 -35.61 2.95 1.42
N ALA A 434 -35.27 3.56 2.56
CA ALA A 434 -34.78 4.94 2.60
C ALA A 434 -33.27 4.95 2.62
N VAL A 435 -32.64 5.42 1.56
CA VAL A 435 -31.19 5.65 1.49
C VAL A 435 -30.93 7.09 1.94
N ILE A 436 -30.13 7.26 2.97
CA ILE A 436 -29.94 8.53 3.66
C ILE A 436 -28.44 8.83 3.81
N GLY A 437 -28.10 10.10 3.79
CA GLY A 437 -26.76 10.55 4.13
C GLY A 437 -25.96 11.17 2.98
N PRO A 438 -24.95 12.00 3.34
CA PRO A 438 -24.19 12.78 2.37
C PRO A 438 -23.22 11.95 1.54
N MET A 439 -22.92 10.71 1.97
CA MET A 439 -22.03 9.78 1.25
C MET A 439 -22.80 8.81 0.34
N ALA A 440 -24.15 8.89 0.33
CA ALA A 440 -24.97 7.93 -0.40
C ALA A 440 -25.08 8.23 -1.90
N HIS A 441 -24.96 9.51 -2.33
CA HIS A 441 -25.18 9.92 -3.71
C HIS A 441 -24.50 11.23 -4.07
N GLY A 442 -24.22 11.42 -5.38
CA GLY A 442 -23.67 12.64 -5.96
C GLY A 442 -22.16 12.80 -5.80
N PHE A 443 -21.51 11.81 -5.22
CA PHE A 443 -20.07 11.81 -4.99
C PHE A 443 -19.58 10.37 -4.74
N MET A 444 -18.55 9.95 -5.45
CA MET A 444 -17.85 8.70 -5.18
C MET A 444 -16.66 8.95 -4.23
N ASN A 445 -16.60 8.16 -3.20
CA ASN A 445 -15.63 8.36 -2.10
C ASN A 445 -14.42 7.44 -2.27
N TYR A 446 -13.53 7.79 -3.22
CA TYR A 446 -12.41 6.93 -3.60
C TYR A 446 -11.17 7.02 -2.71
N GLY A 447 -10.98 8.13 -1.99
CA GLY A 447 -9.70 8.44 -1.36
C GLY A 447 -8.79 9.27 -2.27
N ASP A 448 -7.51 9.34 -1.90
CA ASP A 448 -6.47 10.07 -2.63
C ASP A 448 -6.01 9.34 -3.91
N TYR A 449 -5.23 10.01 -4.72
CA TYR A 449 -4.57 9.46 -5.92
C TYR A 449 -5.53 8.89 -6.97
N VAL A 450 -6.65 9.58 -7.15
CA VAL A 450 -7.57 9.35 -8.28
C VAL A 450 -7.52 10.52 -9.27
N PRO A 451 -7.77 10.28 -10.57
CA PRO A 451 -7.74 11.34 -11.58
C PRO A 451 -8.78 12.44 -11.31
N TYR A 452 -8.49 13.65 -11.80
CA TYR A 452 -9.36 14.82 -11.68
C TYR A 452 -10.81 14.53 -12.10
N LEU A 453 -11.77 14.97 -11.29
CA LEU A 453 -13.22 14.78 -11.43
C LEU A 453 -13.69 13.30 -11.39
N SER A 454 -12.84 12.36 -11.02
CA SER A 454 -13.21 10.95 -10.91
C SER A 454 -14.30 10.69 -9.88
N GLN A 455 -14.39 11.52 -8.82
CA GLN A 455 -15.43 11.44 -7.80
C GLN A 455 -16.87 11.61 -8.35
N TYR A 456 -17.01 12.07 -9.59
CA TYR A 456 -18.33 12.15 -10.27
C TYR A 456 -18.60 10.97 -11.22
N ARG A 457 -17.71 9.98 -11.26
CA ARG A 457 -17.81 8.76 -12.05
C ARG A 457 -17.95 7.54 -11.14
N GLY A 458 -18.69 6.55 -11.56
CA GLY A 458 -18.88 5.29 -10.82
C GLY A 458 -20.30 5.11 -10.31
N VAL A 459 -20.52 4.02 -9.58
CA VAL A 459 -21.82 3.63 -9.05
C VAL A 459 -21.90 4.00 -7.58
N THR A 460 -22.73 4.99 -7.24
CA THR A 460 -22.94 5.40 -5.85
C THR A 460 -23.75 4.35 -5.06
N PRO A 461 -23.68 4.36 -3.71
CA PRO A 461 -24.53 3.50 -2.87
C PRO A 461 -26.02 3.56 -3.24
N LEU A 462 -26.56 4.76 -3.49
CA LEU A 462 -27.95 4.92 -3.92
C LEU A 462 -28.22 4.24 -5.25
N ASP A 463 -27.33 4.41 -6.24
CA ASP A 463 -27.53 3.86 -7.58
C ASP A 463 -27.48 2.32 -7.56
N GLY A 464 -26.52 1.75 -6.83
CA GLY A 464 -26.41 0.29 -6.65
C GLY A 464 -27.64 -0.31 -5.94
N ILE A 465 -28.07 0.32 -4.84
CA ILE A 465 -29.27 -0.14 -4.10
C ILE A 465 -30.52 -0.04 -4.98
N LYS A 466 -30.71 1.07 -5.74
CA LYS A 466 -31.83 1.22 -6.68
C LYS A 466 -31.82 0.14 -7.77
N ALA A 467 -30.65 -0.17 -8.30
CA ALA A 467 -30.52 -1.16 -9.37
C ALA A 467 -30.84 -2.60 -8.88
N ALA A 468 -30.48 -2.92 -7.65
CA ALA A 468 -30.67 -4.26 -7.07
C ALA A 468 -32.05 -4.45 -6.41
N SER A 469 -32.72 -3.38 -5.95
CA SER A 469 -34.02 -3.42 -5.27
C SER A 469 -35.18 -3.65 -6.24
N LYS A 470 -36.21 -4.33 -5.73
CA LYS A 470 -37.54 -4.47 -6.39
C LYS A 470 -38.60 -3.63 -5.68
N GLY A 471 -38.31 -3.12 -4.49
CA GLY A 471 -39.17 -2.22 -3.72
C GLY A 471 -38.97 -0.76 -4.09
N THR A 472 -39.66 0.14 -3.39
CA THR A 472 -39.46 1.58 -3.54
C THR A 472 -38.15 2.00 -2.83
N VAL A 473 -37.31 2.76 -3.53
CA VAL A 473 -36.09 3.36 -2.93
C VAL A 473 -36.22 4.87 -2.96
N THR A 474 -36.30 5.49 -1.78
CA THR A 474 -36.28 6.93 -1.58
C THR A 474 -34.88 7.41 -1.19
N TYR A 475 -34.58 8.69 -1.41
CA TYR A 475 -33.30 9.28 -1.03
C TYR A 475 -33.53 10.60 -0.29
N ALA A 476 -32.80 10.79 0.80
CA ALA A 476 -32.67 12.07 1.48
C ALA A 476 -31.22 12.31 1.88
N LYS A 477 -30.64 13.45 1.54
CA LYS A 477 -29.26 13.78 1.87
C LYS A 477 -29.06 13.97 3.38
N GLY A 478 -30.02 14.56 4.08
CA GLY A 478 -30.02 14.83 5.50
C GLY A 478 -29.09 15.98 5.91
N CYS A 479 -27.81 15.94 5.53
CA CYS A 479 -26.83 17.00 5.80
C CYS A 479 -25.75 17.06 4.71
N GLU A 480 -24.92 18.10 4.75
CA GLU A 480 -23.68 18.16 3.98
C GLU A 480 -22.53 17.48 4.72
N ARG A 481 -21.51 17.01 4.00
CA ARG A 481 -20.31 16.36 4.60
C ARG A 481 -19.54 17.27 5.55
N TRP A 482 -19.51 18.57 5.24
CA TRP A 482 -18.69 19.58 5.91
C TRP A 482 -19.48 20.58 6.74
N SER A 483 -20.74 20.31 7.08
CA SER A 483 -21.62 21.25 7.73
C SER A 483 -22.22 20.67 9.01
N SER A 484 -22.46 21.55 9.98
CA SER A 484 -23.28 21.24 11.17
C SER A 484 -24.74 21.61 10.97
N ASP A 485 -25.16 22.01 9.77
CA ASP A 485 -26.56 22.34 9.43
C ASP A 485 -27.41 21.05 9.44
N GLN A 486 -28.52 21.09 10.17
CA GLN A 486 -29.47 20.00 10.35
C GLN A 486 -30.80 20.27 9.64
N SER A 487 -30.89 21.29 8.79
CA SER A 487 -32.14 21.68 8.11
C SER A 487 -32.72 20.60 7.20
N GLY A 488 -31.91 19.62 6.77
CA GLY A 488 -32.34 18.46 5.98
C GLY A 488 -32.86 17.27 6.78
N PHE A 489 -32.88 17.34 8.15
CA PHE A 489 -33.24 16.19 8.98
C PHE A 489 -34.71 15.82 8.87
N ASP A 490 -35.62 16.79 8.79
CA ASP A 490 -37.07 16.52 8.68
C ASP A 490 -37.39 15.68 7.44
N GLU A 491 -36.73 15.96 6.31
CA GLU A 491 -36.87 15.18 5.07
C GLU A 491 -36.33 13.76 5.25
N ALA A 492 -35.15 13.63 5.88
CA ALA A 492 -34.52 12.34 6.13
C ALA A 492 -35.34 11.48 7.10
N ILE A 493 -35.86 12.06 8.16
CA ILE A 493 -36.76 11.39 9.12
C ILE A 493 -38.02 10.90 8.42
N ALA A 494 -38.70 11.78 7.62
CA ALA A 494 -39.88 11.41 6.88
C ALA A 494 -39.64 10.28 5.86
N ALA A 495 -38.47 10.29 5.21
CA ALA A 495 -38.08 9.22 4.31
C ALA A 495 -37.90 7.89 5.09
N ALA A 496 -37.23 7.90 6.24
CA ALA A 496 -37.04 6.72 7.06
C ALA A 496 -38.41 6.18 7.59
N GLU A 497 -39.27 7.04 8.11
CA GLU A 497 -40.58 6.66 8.65
C GLU A 497 -41.48 6.00 7.60
N SER A 498 -41.38 6.41 6.31
CA SER A 498 -42.13 5.87 5.20
C SER A 498 -41.60 4.54 4.66
N ALA A 499 -40.40 4.14 5.05
CA ALA A 499 -39.73 2.94 4.57
C ALA A 499 -39.87 1.76 5.53
N ASP A 500 -39.52 0.56 5.05
CA ASP A 500 -39.40 -0.64 5.90
C ASP A 500 -38.06 -0.69 6.63
N VAL A 501 -37.00 -0.10 6.00
CA VAL A 501 -35.64 -0.04 6.51
C VAL A 501 -34.95 1.23 6.01
N ALA A 502 -34.09 1.83 6.85
CA ALA A 502 -33.20 2.93 6.49
C ALA A 502 -31.78 2.42 6.29
N VAL A 503 -31.10 2.89 5.25
CA VAL A 503 -29.67 2.69 5.00
C VAL A 503 -28.99 4.05 5.05
N VAL A 504 -28.21 4.30 6.11
CA VAL A 504 -27.56 5.59 6.37
C VAL A 504 -26.09 5.50 6.04
N VAL A 505 -25.62 6.27 5.04
CA VAL A 505 -24.22 6.26 4.58
C VAL A 505 -23.52 7.54 5.02
N VAL A 506 -22.56 7.38 5.91
CA VAL A 506 -21.75 8.47 6.53
C VAL A 506 -20.28 8.05 6.55
N GLY A 507 -19.38 8.99 6.82
CA GLY A 507 -17.96 8.61 6.89
C GLY A 507 -16.98 9.78 6.76
N THR A 508 -15.78 9.46 6.28
CA THR A 508 -14.72 10.39 5.93
C THR A 508 -14.66 10.56 4.41
N TRP A 509 -13.98 11.57 3.92
CA TRP A 509 -13.79 11.78 2.48
C TRP A 509 -12.44 12.40 2.20
N SER A 510 -11.93 12.16 1.00
CA SER A 510 -10.74 12.78 0.45
C SER A 510 -11.08 13.58 -0.82
N ARG A 511 -10.06 13.99 -1.53
CA ARG A 511 -10.09 14.82 -2.73
C ARG A 511 -9.46 14.06 -3.90
N ASP A 512 -9.69 14.51 -5.12
CA ASP A 512 -8.93 13.99 -6.25
C ASP A 512 -7.50 14.57 -6.27
N GLN A 513 -6.66 14.02 -7.13
CA GLN A 513 -5.23 14.38 -7.20
C GLN A 513 -4.98 15.88 -7.45
N ASN A 514 -5.85 16.57 -8.18
CA ASN A 514 -5.65 17.98 -8.45
C ASN A 514 -6.11 18.88 -7.30
N GLU A 515 -7.16 18.45 -6.58
CA GLU A 515 -7.69 19.18 -5.43
C GLU A 515 -6.85 18.96 -4.17
N LEU A 516 -6.06 17.89 -4.10
CA LEU A 516 -5.22 17.54 -2.96
C LEU A 516 -4.35 18.72 -2.51
N TRP A 517 -3.78 19.43 -3.46
CA TRP A 517 -2.90 20.58 -3.21
C TRP A 517 -3.63 21.92 -3.12
N ALA A 518 -4.92 21.97 -3.39
CA ALA A 518 -5.72 23.21 -3.34
C ALA A 518 -6.23 23.57 -1.94
N GLY A 519 -6.00 22.72 -0.91
CA GLY A 519 -6.42 22.99 0.46
C GLY A 519 -7.94 22.92 0.68
N LEU A 520 -8.68 22.23 -0.16
CA LEU A 520 -10.14 22.08 -0.05
C LEU A 520 -10.56 21.16 1.10
N ASN A 521 -11.83 21.20 1.48
CA ASN A 521 -12.40 20.39 2.55
C ASN A 521 -12.19 18.89 2.31
N ALA A 522 -11.56 18.22 3.27
CA ALA A 522 -11.42 16.78 3.35
C ALA A 522 -11.21 16.36 4.82
N THR A 523 -11.38 15.10 5.13
CA THR A 523 -11.14 14.53 6.48
C THR A 523 -10.19 13.35 6.45
N THR A 524 -9.61 13.07 5.28
CA THR A 524 -8.63 12.00 5.04
C THR A 524 -7.79 12.41 3.84
N GLY A 525 -6.59 11.85 3.72
CA GLY A 525 -5.70 12.05 2.60
C GLY A 525 -4.38 12.70 2.99
N GLU A 526 -3.49 12.85 2.03
CA GLU A 526 -2.19 13.48 2.23
C GLU A 526 -2.34 14.93 2.69
N HIS A 527 -1.63 15.30 3.76
CA HIS A 527 -1.75 16.59 4.48
C HIS A 527 -3.14 16.84 5.12
N VAL A 528 -3.95 15.82 5.30
CA VAL A 528 -5.26 15.90 5.96
C VAL A 528 -5.29 14.97 7.16
N ASP A 529 -4.52 15.33 8.18
CA ASP A 529 -4.43 14.59 9.44
C ASP A 529 -5.56 15.02 10.39
N VAL A 530 -5.96 14.13 11.30
CA VAL A 530 -7.07 14.36 12.21
C VAL A 530 -6.64 14.26 13.67
N HIS A 531 -7.26 15.01 14.54
CA HIS A 531 -7.03 14.94 15.99
C HIS A 531 -7.96 13.94 16.69
N ASN A 532 -9.05 13.54 16.05
CA ASN A 532 -9.94 12.47 16.49
C ASN A 532 -10.48 11.67 15.28
N LEU A 533 -11.14 10.55 15.58
CA LEU A 533 -11.66 9.61 14.57
C LEU A 533 -13.20 9.61 14.51
N ASN A 534 -13.86 10.61 15.09
CA ASN A 534 -15.31 10.71 15.10
C ASN A 534 -15.86 11.19 13.74
N LEU A 535 -17.12 10.94 13.51
CA LEU A 535 -17.86 11.58 12.41
C LEU A 535 -17.89 13.09 12.61
N VAL A 536 -17.74 13.86 11.54
CA VAL A 536 -17.72 15.32 11.61
C VAL A 536 -19.07 15.94 11.31
N GLY A 537 -19.26 17.18 11.75
CA GLY A 537 -20.44 18.00 11.43
C GLY A 537 -21.75 17.41 11.96
N ALA A 538 -22.77 17.42 11.13
CA ALA A 538 -24.11 16.94 11.47
C ALA A 538 -24.28 15.41 11.31
N MET A 539 -23.31 14.69 10.74
CA MET A 539 -23.45 13.25 10.44
C MET A 539 -23.79 12.38 11.65
N PRO A 540 -23.13 12.50 12.83
CA PRO A 540 -23.49 11.66 14.00
C PRO A 540 -24.92 11.96 14.48
N HIS A 541 -25.37 13.22 14.44
CA HIS A 541 -26.73 13.62 14.81
C HIS A 541 -27.76 13.11 13.81
N LEU A 542 -27.42 13.06 12.49
CA LEU A 542 -28.28 12.47 11.47
C LEU A 542 -28.49 10.97 11.77
N VAL A 543 -27.42 10.22 12.03
CA VAL A 543 -27.53 8.80 12.37
C VAL A 543 -28.44 8.61 13.60
N GLN A 544 -28.25 9.42 14.65
CA GLN A 544 -29.10 9.35 15.85
C GLN A 544 -30.57 9.64 15.53
N ALA A 545 -30.85 10.70 14.77
CA ALA A 545 -32.21 11.08 14.39
C ALA A 545 -32.93 9.98 13.61
N ILE A 546 -32.24 9.25 12.75
CA ILE A 546 -32.83 8.13 12.00
C ILE A 546 -33.04 6.91 12.89
N ILE A 547 -32.11 6.58 13.79
CA ILE A 547 -32.27 5.49 14.76
C ILE A 547 -33.48 5.79 15.69
N ASP A 548 -33.67 7.04 16.12
CA ASP A 548 -34.76 7.47 17.01
C ASP A 548 -36.15 7.33 16.35
N THR A 549 -36.25 7.18 15.03
CA THR A 549 -37.52 6.82 14.35
C THR A 549 -38.02 5.43 14.73
N GLY A 550 -37.17 4.59 15.32
CA GLY A 550 -37.45 3.19 15.64
C GLY A 550 -37.53 2.25 14.43
N LYS A 551 -37.20 2.73 13.24
CA LYS A 551 -37.08 1.88 12.05
C LYS A 551 -35.78 1.08 12.07
N PRO A 552 -35.79 -0.17 11.55
CA PRO A 552 -34.52 -0.88 11.34
C PRO A 552 -33.56 0.00 10.54
N THR A 553 -32.38 0.26 11.11
CA THR A 553 -31.38 1.16 10.53
C THR A 553 -30.07 0.43 10.28
N VAL A 554 -29.67 0.36 9.03
CA VAL A 554 -28.34 -0.11 8.60
C VAL A 554 -27.46 1.12 8.45
N VAL A 555 -26.36 1.17 9.19
CA VAL A 555 -25.37 2.24 9.02
C VAL A 555 -24.19 1.71 8.21
N VAL A 556 -23.78 2.47 7.20
CA VAL A 556 -22.62 2.19 6.37
C VAL A 556 -21.57 3.27 6.61
N PHE A 557 -20.43 2.88 7.17
CA PHE A 557 -19.26 3.74 7.22
C PHE A 557 -18.50 3.66 5.90
N SER A 558 -18.52 4.74 5.12
CA SER A 558 -17.67 4.92 3.94
C SER A 558 -16.49 5.79 4.36
N SER A 559 -15.32 5.19 4.61
CA SER A 559 -14.22 5.91 5.27
C SER A 559 -12.85 5.37 4.89
N GLY A 560 -11.81 6.23 4.97
CA GLY A 560 -10.41 5.85 4.76
C GLY A 560 -9.70 5.36 6.03
N LYS A 561 -10.39 5.38 7.17
CA LYS A 561 -9.84 5.00 8.48
C LYS A 561 -10.95 4.56 9.43
N PRO A 562 -10.64 3.92 10.58
CA PRO A 562 -11.62 3.61 11.62
C PRO A 562 -12.41 4.84 12.07
N ILE A 563 -13.69 4.62 12.40
CA ILE A 563 -14.58 5.64 12.97
C ILE A 563 -14.89 5.25 14.43
N THR A 564 -14.66 6.18 15.36
CA THR A 564 -14.86 5.98 16.79
C THR A 564 -16.23 6.48 17.25
N GLU A 565 -17.27 5.75 16.88
CA GLU A 565 -18.66 5.99 17.30
C GLU A 565 -19.25 4.70 17.93
N PRO A 566 -18.75 4.26 19.11
CA PRO A 566 -19.14 2.97 19.68
C PRO A 566 -20.63 2.85 20.01
N TRP A 567 -21.32 3.97 20.21
CA TRP A 567 -22.76 3.98 20.42
C TRP A 567 -23.53 3.52 19.16
N ILE A 568 -23.00 3.76 17.95
CA ILE A 568 -23.63 3.30 16.69
C ILE A 568 -23.61 1.78 16.62
N SER A 569 -22.51 1.13 17.06
CA SER A 569 -22.43 -0.33 17.08
C SER A 569 -23.50 -0.99 17.94
N GLN A 570 -23.95 -0.29 18.99
CA GLN A 570 -24.97 -0.78 19.91
C GLN A 570 -26.40 -0.42 19.47
N ALA A 571 -26.58 0.73 18.80
CA ALA A 571 -27.88 1.29 18.50
C ALA A 571 -28.36 0.96 17.07
N ALA A 572 -27.46 0.83 16.12
CA ALA A 572 -27.82 0.47 14.75
C ALA A 572 -28.29 -0.99 14.65
N SER A 573 -29.23 -1.28 13.75
CA SER A 573 -29.69 -2.66 13.51
C SER A 573 -28.64 -3.49 12.78
N ALA A 574 -27.82 -2.86 11.91
CA ALA A 574 -26.61 -3.41 11.35
C ALA A 574 -25.59 -2.30 11.10
N LEU A 575 -24.30 -2.67 11.17
CA LEU A 575 -23.19 -1.77 10.88
C LEU A 575 -22.26 -2.42 9.86
N VAL A 576 -21.97 -1.69 8.79
CA VAL A 576 -21.11 -2.13 7.68
C VAL A 576 -19.96 -1.14 7.54
N GLN A 577 -18.73 -1.64 7.49
CA GLN A 577 -17.56 -0.87 7.08
C GLN A 577 -17.29 -1.12 5.60
N GLN A 578 -17.44 -0.09 4.80
CA GLN A 578 -16.95 -0.02 3.43
C GLN A 578 -15.83 1.01 3.42
N PHE A 579 -14.56 0.56 3.48
CA PHE A 579 -13.44 1.46 3.23
C PHE A 579 -13.57 2.01 1.80
N TYR A 580 -12.79 3.01 1.45
CA TYR A 580 -12.96 3.68 0.16
C TYR A 580 -13.06 2.68 -1.00
N PRO A 581 -14.20 2.67 -1.71
CA PRO A 581 -14.51 1.65 -2.70
C PRO A 581 -13.89 1.94 -4.07
N SER A 582 -14.03 0.97 -4.97
CA SER A 582 -13.81 1.15 -6.40
C SER A 582 -14.95 1.92 -7.08
N GLU A 583 -14.83 2.13 -8.38
CA GLU A 583 -15.91 2.68 -9.20
C GLU A 583 -17.19 1.82 -9.24
N GLN A 584 -17.13 0.59 -8.73
CA GLN A 584 -18.26 -0.34 -8.60
C GLN A 584 -18.79 -0.44 -7.15
N GLY A 585 -18.31 0.42 -6.26
CA GLY A 585 -18.60 0.35 -4.82
C GLY A 585 -20.08 0.28 -4.45
N GLY A 586 -20.94 1.01 -5.15
CA GLY A 586 -22.38 0.95 -4.91
C GLY A 586 -23.00 -0.39 -5.31
N ASN A 587 -22.55 -0.99 -6.41
CA ASN A 587 -23.00 -2.32 -6.83
C ASN A 587 -22.55 -3.39 -5.81
N ALA A 588 -21.28 -3.38 -5.42
CA ALA A 588 -20.74 -4.32 -4.44
C ALA A 588 -21.41 -4.18 -3.07
N LEU A 589 -21.69 -2.95 -2.63
CA LEU A 589 -22.46 -2.71 -1.41
C LEU A 589 -23.87 -3.30 -1.50
N ALA A 590 -24.56 -3.08 -2.60
CA ALA A 590 -25.90 -3.65 -2.82
C ALA A 590 -25.87 -5.19 -2.84
N ASP A 591 -24.88 -5.81 -3.50
CA ASP A 591 -24.70 -7.27 -3.52
C ASP A 591 -24.59 -7.85 -2.09
N VAL A 592 -23.85 -7.16 -1.22
CA VAL A 592 -23.73 -7.55 0.19
C VAL A 592 -25.04 -7.28 0.94
N LEU A 593 -25.61 -6.07 0.85
CA LEU A 593 -26.82 -5.72 1.60
C LEU A 593 -28.02 -6.63 1.26
N PHE A 594 -28.16 -7.05 0.01
CA PHE A 594 -29.25 -7.96 -0.41
C PHE A 594 -28.86 -9.45 -0.34
N GLY A 595 -27.62 -9.76 0.02
CA GLY A 595 -27.16 -11.12 0.18
C GLY A 595 -26.91 -11.88 -1.13
N ASP A 596 -26.75 -11.18 -2.25
CA ASP A 596 -26.25 -11.78 -3.50
C ASP A 596 -24.78 -12.23 -3.31
N VAL A 597 -24.03 -11.48 -2.47
CA VAL A 597 -22.73 -11.86 -1.94
C VAL A 597 -22.80 -12.00 -0.43
N ASN A 598 -22.29 -13.11 0.12
CA ASN A 598 -22.14 -13.30 1.54
C ASN A 598 -20.89 -12.53 2.02
N PRO A 599 -20.98 -11.57 2.98
CA PRO A 599 -19.84 -10.79 3.43
C PRO A 599 -18.72 -11.68 3.95
N SER A 600 -17.50 -11.42 3.50
CA SER A 600 -16.30 -12.17 3.85
C SER A 600 -15.11 -11.30 4.19
N GLY A 601 -15.26 -9.99 4.13
CA GLY A 601 -14.22 -9.03 4.50
C GLY A 601 -13.86 -9.15 5.98
N ARG A 602 -12.58 -8.90 6.29
CA ARG A 602 -12.04 -8.89 7.66
C ARG A 602 -11.23 -7.63 7.85
N LEU A 603 -11.37 -6.98 9.01
CA LEU A 603 -10.66 -5.73 9.29
C LEU A 603 -9.14 -5.88 9.19
N SER A 604 -8.53 -5.01 8.42
CA SER A 604 -7.08 -4.88 8.29
C SER A 604 -6.46 -4.00 9.39
N VAL A 605 -7.30 -3.31 10.18
CA VAL A 605 -6.90 -2.46 11.30
C VAL A 605 -7.87 -2.66 12.47
N SER A 606 -7.35 -2.53 13.69
CA SER A 606 -8.16 -2.50 14.91
C SER A 606 -8.93 -1.18 15.03
N PHE A 607 -10.19 -1.22 15.46
CA PHE A 607 -11.01 -0.04 15.72
C PHE A 607 -10.93 0.32 17.21
N PRO A 608 -10.48 1.51 17.60
CA PRO A 608 -10.53 1.96 18.99
C PRO A 608 -11.94 2.36 19.39
N HIS A 609 -12.22 2.33 20.72
CA HIS A 609 -13.44 2.93 21.27
C HIS A 609 -13.39 4.46 21.21
N ASP A 610 -12.21 5.02 21.37
CA ASP A 610 -11.95 6.44 21.43
C ASP A 610 -10.50 6.71 21.01
N ILE A 611 -10.21 7.92 20.55
CA ILE A 611 -8.85 8.34 20.19
C ILE A 611 -7.85 8.15 21.33
N GLY A 612 -8.29 8.30 22.58
CA GLY A 612 -7.47 8.07 23.78
C GLY A 612 -7.00 6.63 23.95
N ASN A 613 -7.56 5.67 23.20
CA ASN A 613 -7.11 4.28 23.16
C ASN A 613 -5.95 4.03 22.19
N THR A 614 -5.60 5.01 21.36
CA THR A 614 -4.50 4.86 20.39
C THR A 614 -3.13 5.10 21.05
N PRO A 615 -2.06 4.42 20.58
CA PRO A 615 -2.06 3.44 19.51
C PRO A 615 -2.68 2.11 19.92
N ILE A 616 -3.50 1.52 19.03
CA ILE A 616 -4.20 0.28 19.29
C ILE A 616 -3.99 -0.70 18.11
N TYR A 617 -3.15 -1.68 18.31
CA TYR A 617 -2.90 -2.76 17.37
C TYR A 617 -2.85 -4.09 18.11
N TYR A 618 -3.18 -5.19 17.43
CA TYR A 618 -3.39 -6.47 18.07
C TYR A 618 -2.10 -7.13 18.58
N ASP A 619 -0.95 -6.83 17.95
CA ASP A 619 0.37 -7.44 18.18
C ASP A 619 1.26 -6.61 19.14
N TYR A 620 0.64 -5.94 20.11
CA TYR A 620 1.37 -5.19 21.13
C TYR A 620 2.39 -6.06 21.88
N LEU A 621 3.46 -5.47 22.34
CA LEU A 621 4.50 -6.17 23.09
C LEU A 621 3.96 -6.69 24.42
N ASN A 622 4.38 -7.91 24.82
CA ASN A 622 4.08 -8.45 26.12
C ASN A 622 4.53 -7.48 27.23
N SER A 623 3.65 -7.17 28.14
CA SER A 623 3.89 -6.19 29.22
C SER A 623 3.02 -6.52 30.42
N ALA A 624 3.14 -5.70 31.47
CA ALA A 624 2.27 -5.78 32.65
C ALA A 624 0.82 -5.34 32.40
N ARG A 625 0.37 -5.26 31.15
CA ARG A 625 -1.01 -4.96 30.77
C ARG A 625 -1.93 -6.06 31.30
N ALA A 626 -2.67 -5.73 32.36
CA ALA A 626 -3.60 -6.64 33.00
C ALA A 626 -4.86 -6.87 32.14
N SER A 627 -5.69 -7.83 32.56
CA SER A 627 -7.04 -7.97 32.00
C SER A 627 -7.81 -6.68 32.18
N PRO A 628 -8.58 -6.24 31.16
CA PRO A 628 -9.33 -4.99 31.25
C PRO A 628 -10.39 -5.07 32.32
N ASP A 629 -10.39 -4.05 33.20
CA ASP A 629 -11.41 -3.81 34.23
C ASP A 629 -11.76 -2.32 34.17
N PRO A 630 -12.76 -1.93 33.37
CA PRO A 630 -13.11 -0.53 33.18
C PRO A 630 -13.75 0.10 34.43
N GLY A 631 -14.13 -0.69 35.45
CA GLY A 631 -14.97 -0.25 36.55
C GLY A 631 -16.45 -0.17 36.16
N ALA A 632 -17.22 0.59 36.90
CA ALA A 632 -18.67 0.71 36.72
C ALA A 632 -19.20 2.10 37.06
N ALA A 633 -20.20 2.55 36.29
CA ALA A 633 -21.03 3.70 36.63
C ALA A 633 -22.42 3.20 37.00
N TYR A 634 -22.90 3.56 38.20
CA TYR A 634 -24.18 3.13 38.68
C TYR A 634 -25.26 4.20 38.47
N PRO A 635 -26.55 3.82 38.33
CA PRO A 635 -27.64 4.77 38.12
C PRO A 635 -27.80 5.86 39.17
N ASN A 636 -27.32 5.61 40.40
CA ASN A 636 -27.33 6.58 41.50
C ASN A 636 -26.20 7.62 41.43
N GLY A 637 -25.41 7.62 40.35
CA GLY A 637 -24.28 8.54 40.15
C GLY A 637 -22.96 8.08 40.78
N THR A 638 -22.92 6.92 41.41
CA THR A 638 -21.67 6.37 41.97
C THR A 638 -20.80 5.83 40.84
N LEU A 639 -19.49 6.18 40.86
CA LEU A 639 -18.47 5.65 39.98
C LEU A 639 -17.55 4.73 40.79
N VAL A 640 -17.30 3.54 40.26
CA VAL A 640 -16.27 2.62 40.74
C VAL A 640 -15.22 2.48 39.64
N PHE A 641 -14.02 2.95 39.92
CA PHE A 641 -12.93 2.93 38.92
C PHE A 641 -12.30 1.54 38.90
N GLY A 642 -12.09 1.06 37.65
CA GLY A 642 -11.39 -0.19 37.41
C GLY A 642 -9.87 0.00 37.33
N HIS A 643 -9.21 -1.05 36.88
CA HIS A 643 -7.80 -1.02 36.52
C HIS A 643 -7.64 -0.65 35.05
N ASN A 644 -6.47 -0.19 34.62
CA ASN A 644 -6.12 0.30 33.30
C ASN A 644 -6.73 1.69 33.03
N TYR A 645 -7.79 1.80 32.21
CA TYR A 645 -8.46 3.07 31.93
C TYR A 645 -9.65 3.27 32.86
N VAL A 646 -9.81 4.50 33.38
CA VAL A 646 -10.99 4.90 34.16
C VAL A 646 -12.22 4.87 33.27
N LEU A 647 -13.18 4.01 33.58
CA LEU A 647 -14.44 3.82 32.81
C LEU A 647 -14.26 3.56 31.32
N SER A 648 -13.13 2.97 30.92
CA SER A 648 -12.81 2.59 29.54
C SER A 648 -11.99 1.29 29.54
N THR A 649 -11.66 0.81 28.36
CA THR A 649 -10.94 -0.45 28.15
C THR A 649 -9.75 -0.24 27.21
N PRO A 650 -8.62 -0.94 27.41
CA PRO A 650 -7.51 -0.96 26.45
C PRO A 650 -7.74 -1.93 25.27
N LEU A 651 -8.86 -2.65 25.24
CA LEU A 651 -9.22 -3.52 24.13
C LEU A 651 -9.82 -2.70 22.98
N PRO A 652 -9.68 -3.13 21.74
CA PRO A 652 -10.35 -2.48 20.62
C PRO A 652 -11.87 -2.72 20.65
N LEU A 653 -12.63 -1.83 20.02
CA LEU A 653 -14.06 -2.02 19.73
C LEU A 653 -14.23 -3.21 18.77
N TYR A 654 -13.43 -3.21 17.69
CA TYR A 654 -13.30 -4.34 16.76
C TYR A 654 -11.82 -4.64 16.56
N SER A 655 -11.45 -5.90 16.70
CA SER A 655 -10.06 -6.30 16.60
C SER A 655 -9.62 -6.53 15.14
N PHE A 656 -8.34 -6.46 14.88
CA PHE A 656 -7.75 -6.92 13.62
C PHE A 656 -8.27 -8.32 13.23
N GLY A 657 -8.61 -8.47 11.96
CA GLY A 657 -9.15 -9.70 11.42
C GLY A 657 -10.65 -9.93 11.66
N TYR A 658 -11.32 -9.04 12.43
CA TYR A 658 -12.75 -9.16 12.73
C TYR A 658 -13.64 -8.89 11.51
N GLY A 659 -14.73 -9.62 11.42
CA GLY A 659 -15.82 -9.42 10.46
C GLY A 659 -16.82 -10.55 10.55
N LEU A 660 -18.11 -10.22 10.44
CA LEU A 660 -19.21 -11.16 10.44
C LEU A 660 -19.49 -11.69 9.04
N SER A 661 -20.22 -12.80 8.98
CA SER A 661 -20.76 -13.40 7.75
C SER A 661 -22.24 -13.71 7.96
N TYR A 662 -23.00 -13.88 6.89
CA TYR A 662 -24.34 -14.47 6.97
C TYR A 662 -24.30 -15.98 7.24
N SER A 663 -23.14 -16.58 7.14
CA SER A 663 -22.88 -17.98 7.50
C SER A 663 -22.10 -18.08 8.80
N THR A 664 -22.29 -19.19 9.51
CA THR A 664 -21.55 -19.54 10.73
C THR A 664 -20.57 -20.65 10.41
N PHE A 665 -19.32 -20.50 10.90
CA PHE A 665 -18.26 -21.48 10.67
C PHE A 665 -17.77 -22.07 11.99
N SER A 666 -17.57 -23.39 12.02
CA SER A 666 -16.93 -24.11 13.11
C SER A 666 -15.56 -24.65 12.71
N TYR A 667 -14.66 -24.78 13.68
CA TYR A 667 -13.28 -25.21 13.46
C TYR A 667 -13.02 -26.48 14.25
N ALA A 668 -12.38 -27.47 13.64
CA ALA A 668 -12.05 -28.74 14.26
C ALA A 668 -10.71 -29.29 13.75
N ASN A 669 -10.21 -30.34 14.42
CA ASN A 669 -9.08 -31.17 13.97
C ASN A 669 -7.79 -30.38 13.68
N LEU A 670 -7.50 -29.31 14.46
CA LEU A 670 -6.22 -28.60 14.33
C LEU A 670 -5.04 -29.57 14.54
N ALA A 671 -4.17 -29.65 13.55
CA ALA A 671 -3.00 -30.53 13.57
C ALA A 671 -1.78 -29.82 12.97
N LEU A 672 -0.59 -30.23 13.42
CA LEU A 672 0.69 -29.82 12.85
C LEU A 672 1.32 -31.03 12.16
N SER A 673 1.91 -30.83 10.99
CA SER A 673 2.66 -31.90 10.30
C SER A 673 3.85 -32.42 11.12
N LYS A 674 4.40 -31.59 12.01
CA LYS A 674 5.40 -31.92 13.04
C LYS A 674 5.11 -31.09 14.29
N THR A 675 5.16 -31.70 15.48
CA THR A 675 5.04 -31.00 16.78
C THR A 675 6.40 -30.53 17.33
N THR A 676 7.50 -31.00 16.73
CA THR A 676 8.87 -30.56 17.00
C THR A 676 9.53 -30.26 15.66
N ALA A 677 10.14 -29.08 15.53
CA ALA A 677 10.76 -28.60 14.30
C ALA A 677 12.09 -27.90 14.60
N SER A 678 12.96 -27.84 13.61
CA SER A 678 14.17 -27.00 13.62
C SER A 678 13.91 -25.65 12.97
N ALA A 679 14.80 -24.68 13.19
CA ALA A 679 14.70 -23.33 12.62
C ALA A 679 14.61 -23.30 11.07
N ARG A 680 15.03 -24.36 10.39
CA ARG A 680 15.03 -24.44 8.91
C ARG A 680 13.84 -25.23 8.34
N ASP A 681 13.01 -25.77 9.20
CA ASP A 681 11.83 -26.53 8.75
C ASP A 681 10.73 -25.57 8.28
N THR A 682 9.89 -26.06 7.38
CA THR A 682 8.53 -25.54 7.16
C THR A 682 7.56 -26.60 7.63
N ILE A 683 6.57 -26.22 8.41
CA ILE A 683 5.50 -27.13 8.85
C ILE A 683 4.18 -26.72 8.23
N THR A 684 3.29 -27.70 8.03
CA THR A 684 1.92 -27.44 7.60
C THR A 684 1.03 -27.43 8.84
N VAL A 685 0.26 -26.37 9.01
CA VAL A 685 -0.83 -26.24 9.99
C VAL A 685 -2.13 -26.58 9.27
N THR A 686 -2.81 -27.61 9.71
CA THR A 686 -4.05 -28.11 9.10
C THR A 686 -5.21 -27.95 10.05
N VAL A 687 -6.35 -27.45 9.56
CA VAL A 687 -7.60 -27.32 10.32
C VAL A 687 -8.80 -27.59 9.42
N ASP A 688 -9.80 -28.28 9.92
CA ASP A 688 -11.08 -28.46 9.24
C ASP A 688 -12.02 -27.32 9.60
N VAL A 689 -12.63 -26.68 8.59
CA VAL A 689 -13.62 -25.61 8.75
C VAL A 689 -14.94 -26.04 8.11
N THR A 690 -15.99 -26.03 8.92
CA THR A 690 -17.35 -26.43 8.49
C THR A 690 -18.25 -25.22 8.42
N ASN A 691 -18.95 -25.06 7.32
CA ASN A 691 -20.05 -24.09 7.19
C ASN A 691 -21.32 -24.72 7.76
N GLU A 692 -21.75 -24.24 8.94
CA GLU A 692 -22.93 -24.75 9.66
C GLU A 692 -24.27 -24.21 9.10
N SER A 693 -24.21 -23.37 8.08
CA SER A 693 -25.38 -22.66 7.54
C SER A 693 -25.89 -23.29 6.25
N ASP A 694 -27.07 -22.87 5.83
CA ASP A 694 -27.74 -23.29 4.57
C ASP A 694 -27.34 -22.42 3.36
N ARG A 695 -26.35 -21.53 3.54
CA ARG A 695 -25.82 -20.60 2.54
C ARG A 695 -24.32 -20.81 2.34
N ASP A 696 -23.89 -20.80 1.09
CA ASP A 696 -22.45 -20.77 0.76
C ASP A 696 -21.78 -19.53 1.36
N GLY A 697 -20.54 -19.66 1.81
CA GLY A 697 -19.80 -18.54 2.38
C GLY A 697 -18.30 -18.72 2.26
N ALA A 698 -17.56 -17.63 2.39
CA ALA A 698 -16.12 -17.64 2.46
C ALA A 698 -15.65 -17.33 3.89
N GLU A 699 -14.70 -18.13 4.39
CA GLU A 699 -14.05 -17.90 5.68
C GLU A 699 -12.59 -17.55 5.48
N VAL A 700 -12.09 -16.63 6.32
CA VAL A 700 -10.66 -16.29 6.39
C VAL A 700 -10.07 -16.92 7.63
N VAL A 701 -9.40 -18.04 7.45
CA VAL A 701 -8.67 -18.75 8.50
C VAL A 701 -7.35 -18.03 8.76
N GLN A 702 -7.17 -17.50 9.97
CA GLN A 702 -6.02 -16.71 10.38
C GLN A 702 -5.15 -17.52 11.35
N LEU A 703 -3.86 -17.63 11.03
CA LEU A 703 -2.87 -18.36 11.83
C LEU A 703 -2.03 -17.38 12.63
N TYR A 704 -2.14 -17.47 13.95
CA TYR A 704 -1.38 -16.65 14.90
C TYR A 704 -0.36 -17.50 15.67
N VAL A 705 0.81 -16.94 15.91
CA VAL A 705 1.87 -17.56 16.69
C VAL A 705 2.23 -16.67 17.87
N LYS A 706 2.37 -17.30 19.04
CA LYS A 706 2.87 -16.69 20.28
C LYS A 706 4.10 -17.44 20.75
N ASP A 707 5.19 -16.73 20.90
CA ASP A 707 6.38 -17.21 21.61
C ASP A 707 6.10 -17.17 23.14
N LEU A 708 6.34 -18.27 23.83
CA LEU A 708 6.03 -18.38 25.23
C LEU A 708 7.17 -17.91 26.13
N ILE A 709 8.42 -18.09 25.70
CA ILE A 709 9.61 -17.69 26.48
C ILE A 709 10.67 -17.21 25.50
N SER A 710 11.05 -15.96 25.57
CA SER A 710 12.03 -15.31 24.69
C SER A 710 13.07 -14.51 25.47
N SER A 711 14.24 -14.32 24.87
CA SER A 711 15.35 -13.56 25.47
C SER A 711 15.11 -12.05 25.52
N VAL A 712 14.15 -11.54 24.74
CA VAL A 712 13.70 -10.14 24.69
C VAL A 712 12.18 -10.09 24.69
N VAL A 713 11.61 -8.93 25.00
CA VAL A 713 10.14 -8.77 24.91
C VAL A 713 9.71 -8.83 23.45
N VAL A 714 8.77 -9.71 23.16
CA VAL A 714 8.20 -9.94 21.83
C VAL A 714 6.71 -9.63 21.80
N PRO A 715 6.09 -9.46 20.60
CA PRO A 715 4.65 -9.31 20.47
C PRO A 715 3.87 -10.43 21.17
N ASN A 716 2.73 -10.10 21.75
CA ASN A 716 1.90 -11.08 22.45
C ASN A 716 1.42 -12.21 21.53
N LYS A 717 1.28 -11.95 20.25
CA LYS A 717 1.05 -12.86 19.13
C LYS A 717 1.26 -12.14 17.80
N GLN A 718 1.52 -12.86 16.75
CA GLN A 718 1.66 -12.32 15.39
C GLN A 718 0.94 -13.20 14.38
N LEU A 719 0.30 -12.60 13.38
CA LEU A 719 -0.18 -13.30 12.19
C LEU A 719 1.03 -13.85 11.44
N LYS A 720 1.00 -15.14 11.11
CA LYS A 720 2.07 -15.83 10.36
C LYS A 720 1.55 -16.62 9.16
N GLY A 721 0.24 -16.54 8.92
CA GLY A 721 -0.40 -17.16 7.78
C GLY A 721 -1.89 -16.90 7.77
N PHE A 722 -2.50 -16.96 6.60
CA PHE A 722 -3.95 -16.93 6.43
C PHE A 722 -4.34 -17.68 5.16
N ALA A 723 -5.60 -18.11 5.13
CA ALA A 723 -6.19 -18.67 3.91
C ALA A 723 -7.67 -18.27 3.83
N LYS A 724 -8.09 -17.75 2.69
CA LYS A 724 -9.50 -17.49 2.38
C LYS A 724 -10.06 -18.67 1.59
N VAL A 725 -11.09 -19.32 2.14
CA VAL A 725 -11.67 -20.52 1.57
C VAL A 725 -13.17 -20.39 1.37
N ASN A 726 -13.66 -20.78 0.20
CA ASN A 726 -15.09 -20.83 -0.10
C ASN A 726 -15.66 -22.16 0.33
N ILE A 727 -16.63 -22.17 1.23
CA ILE A 727 -17.21 -23.38 1.82
C ILE A 727 -18.70 -23.44 1.49
N LYS A 728 -19.12 -24.49 0.82
CA LYS A 728 -20.53 -24.73 0.49
C LYS A 728 -21.38 -24.91 1.74
N ALA A 729 -22.66 -24.60 1.65
CA ALA A 729 -23.63 -24.85 2.71
C ALA A 729 -23.53 -26.28 3.26
N GLY A 730 -23.34 -26.42 4.56
CA GLY A 730 -23.20 -27.72 5.24
C GLY A 730 -21.93 -28.52 4.94
N ALA A 731 -20.99 -27.97 4.15
CA ALA A 731 -19.75 -28.64 3.80
C ALA A 731 -18.61 -28.32 4.78
N THR A 732 -17.61 -29.20 4.78
CA THR A 732 -16.34 -29.03 5.50
C THR A 732 -15.20 -28.98 4.49
N GLU A 733 -14.30 -28.01 4.67
CA GLU A 733 -13.06 -27.89 3.91
C GLU A 733 -11.85 -28.01 4.85
N THR A 734 -10.85 -28.77 4.41
CA THR A 734 -9.58 -28.88 5.13
C THR A 734 -8.62 -27.80 4.64
N VAL A 735 -8.28 -26.88 5.53
CA VAL A 735 -7.39 -25.74 5.25
C VAL A 735 -5.98 -26.07 5.69
N ASN A 736 -5.01 -25.86 4.79
CA ASN A 736 -3.59 -26.04 5.04
C ASN A 736 -2.87 -24.69 4.91
N ILE A 737 -2.11 -24.33 5.95
CA ILE A 737 -1.29 -23.12 5.98
C ILE A 737 0.15 -23.52 6.25
N GLU A 738 1.06 -23.13 5.36
CA GLU A 738 2.49 -23.34 5.54
C GLU A 738 3.06 -22.34 6.54
N LEU A 739 3.85 -22.82 7.48
CA LEU A 739 4.54 -22.02 8.50
C LEU A 739 6.04 -22.30 8.44
N PRO A 740 6.82 -21.43 7.78
CA PRO A 740 8.27 -21.46 7.85
C PRO A 740 8.72 -21.12 9.28
N ILE A 741 9.48 -22.02 9.91
CA ILE A 741 9.91 -21.82 11.30
C ILE A 741 10.88 -20.64 11.42
N GLU A 742 11.64 -20.33 10.37
CA GLU A 742 12.46 -19.13 10.31
C GLU A 742 11.68 -17.84 10.55
N SER A 743 10.39 -17.79 10.18
CA SER A 743 9.51 -16.62 10.39
C SER A 743 9.18 -16.37 11.88
N LEU A 744 9.47 -17.31 12.76
CA LEU A 744 9.30 -17.21 14.22
C LEU A 744 10.50 -16.57 14.92
N GLY A 745 11.52 -16.17 14.17
CA GLY A 745 12.71 -15.55 14.71
C GLY A 745 12.47 -14.17 15.34
N LEU A 746 13.37 -13.80 16.20
CA LEU A 746 13.43 -12.49 16.87
C LEU A 746 14.82 -11.87 16.73
N TRP A 747 14.90 -10.56 16.97
CA TRP A 747 16.18 -9.84 17.07
C TRP A 747 16.64 -9.88 18.52
N ASP A 748 17.71 -10.64 18.81
CA ASP A 748 18.24 -10.87 20.16
C ASP A 748 18.88 -9.61 20.78
N LEU A 749 19.47 -9.74 21.97
CA LEU A 749 20.15 -8.64 22.66
C LEU A 749 21.37 -8.09 21.88
N SER A 750 21.92 -8.86 20.95
CA SER A 750 23.05 -8.49 20.09
C SER A 750 22.61 -8.00 18.71
N MET A 751 21.30 -7.78 18.50
CA MET A 751 20.69 -7.43 17.22
C MET A 751 21.00 -8.44 16.11
N LYS A 752 20.99 -9.72 16.43
CA LYS A 752 21.03 -10.81 15.46
C LYS A 752 19.65 -11.44 15.35
N TYR A 753 19.24 -11.74 14.13
CA TYR A 753 18.01 -12.47 13.88
C TYR A 753 18.23 -13.95 14.18
N VAL A 754 17.50 -14.48 15.13
CA VAL A 754 17.63 -15.87 15.60
C VAL A 754 16.27 -16.49 15.85
N VAL A 755 16.12 -17.78 15.57
CA VAL A 755 14.99 -18.59 16.04
C VAL A 755 15.44 -19.28 17.32
N GLU A 756 14.88 -18.88 18.46
CA GLU A 756 15.26 -19.45 19.75
C GLU A 756 14.58 -20.82 19.96
N PRO A 757 15.27 -21.80 20.55
CA PRO A 757 14.63 -23.04 20.98
C PRO A 757 13.61 -22.76 22.07
N GLY A 758 12.42 -23.34 21.94
CA GLY A 758 11.35 -23.10 22.90
C GLY A 758 9.99 -23.62 22.46
N ALA A 759 8.99 -23.33 23.26
CA ALA A 759 7.61 -23.68 22.97
C ALA A 759 6.86 -22.46 22.41
N PHE A 760 6.12 -22.66 21.35
CA PHE A 760 5.28 -21.68 20.70
C PHE A 760 3.82 -22.13 20.73
N THR A 761 2.88 -21.23 21.03
CA THR A 761 1.46 -21.50 20.81
C THR A 761 1.09 -21.17 19.37
N ILE A 762 0.57 -22.15 18.66
CA ILE A 762 -0.02 -22.03 17.33
C ILE A 762 -1.52 -21.96 17.48
N SER A 763 -2.11 -20.84 17.04
CA SER A 763 -3.55 -20.60 17.17
C SER A 763 -4.16 -20.36 15.79
N VAL A 764 -5.34 -20.90 15.54
CA VAL A 764 -6.16 -20.58 14.36
C VAL A 764 -7.50 -20.01 14.79
N GLY A 765 -7.99 -19.06 14.03
CA GLY A 765 -9.26 -18.40 14.34
C GLY A 765 -9.76 -17.51 13.21
N SER A 766 -10.87 -16.81 13.47
CA SER A 766 -11.51 -15.88 12.52
C SER A 766 -11.05 -14.43 12.72
N SER A 767 -10.36 -14.14 13.84
CA SER A 767 -9.73 -12.83 14.10
C SER A 767 -8.63 -12.95 15.15
N SER A 768 -7.93 -11.86 15.39
CA SER A 768 -6.89 -11.82 16.44
C SER A 768 -7.43 -12.06 17.85
N GLN A 769 -8.72 -11.84 18.11
CA GLN A 769 -9.36 -12.12 19.41
C GLN A 769 -10.26 -13.37 19.37
N ASP A 770 -10.77 -13.78 18.23
CA ASP A 770 -11.61 -14.96 18.09
C ASP A 770 -10.76 -16.18 17.69
N VAL A 771 -10.02 -16.70 18.68
CA VAL A 771 -9.22 -17.92 18.55
C VAL A 771 -10.12 -19.15 18.70
N ARG A 772 -10.20 -20.00 17.69
CA ARG A 772 -11.08 -21.16 17.64
C ARG A 772 -10.39 -22.46 18.07
N ALA A 773 -9.11 -22.59 17.80
CA ALA A 773 -8.31 -23.71 18.25
C ALA A 773 -6.85 -23.32 18.45
N ASN A 774 -6.15 -24.03 19.33
CA ASN A 774 -4.71 -23.84 19.52
C ASN A 774 -4.00 -25.17 19.81
N THR A 775 -2.70 -25.20 19.58
CA THR A 775 -1.81 -26.32 19.87
C THR A 775 -0.40 -25.78 20.15
N THR A 776 0.50 -26.65 20.59
CA THR A 776 1.89 -26.27 20.90
C THR A 776 2.84 -26.85 19.86
N LEU A 777 3.76 -26.01 19.40
CA LEU A 777 4.93 -26.37 18.61
C LEU A 777 6.18 -26.19 19.47
N THR A 778 7.10 -27.16 19.42
CA THR A 778 8.42 -27.05 20.04
C THR A 778 9.47 -26.81 18.95
N VAL A 779 10.24 -25.74 19.05
CA VAL A 779 11.45 -25.50 18.22
C VAL A 779 12.65 -26.03 19.00
N ALA A 780 13.47 -26.87 18.33
CA ALA A 780 14.63 -27.57 18.93
C ALA A 780 15.97 -26.99 18.46
#